data_7f1a9118bda4c602dc3d69368384ea98
#
_entry.id   7f1a9118bda4c602dc3d69368384ea98
#
_cell.length_a   1.000
_cell.length_b   1.000
_cell.length_c   1.000
_cell.angle_alpha   90.00
_cell.angle_beta   90.00
_cell.angle_gamma   90.00
#
_symmetry.space_group_name_H-M   'P 1'
#
loop_
_entity.id
_entity.type
_entity.pdbx_description
1 polymer ?
#
loop_
_entity_poly.entity_id
_entity_poly.type
_entity_poly.pdbx_seq_one_letter_code
_entity_poly.pdbx_strand_id
1 'polypeptide(L)'
;MLSMKHITSWFRHRGRDIFVDAFVFVGVLALIGIGVIIVWVATLQMPDLSSFEERKIQQSTKIYDSTGEILLYDFHQDVRRSIVPYENISRHIKNATIAIEDDTFFEHSGVRPLAILRSMINNVLNGGGPFTGAGGSTITQQVIKNSVLQHEKTLKRKVKEAILAFRLEQILTKEEILGHYLNESPYGGTIYGVEEASLTFFGKRASDVTLTEAAYLASLPQLPTYYSPYGNHIDDLEKRKNLVLQKMFENNFITQEELDGALAERVEFKPQATSSIRAPHFVFYVRDLLIEKYGEESLAERGLKVITTLDLDLQEKAEKIVKEKALYNAKAFNASNAALVAADPTNGHILVMVGSRDYFDTEIEGNFNIALAERQPGSSFKPFVYAAAFRKGYTPETVVFDLKTQFSTACTPDNFSSEGECYSPENYDHRFRGPVSLRNALAQSLNIPAVKTLYLAGIKESIGLARDMGISTLTNANQYGLTLVLGGGEVKLLEMVGAYGTFANEGVRHELQGIQRIEDANGTVIEEIEPVAKQVLDPNITYQISDILNDNVARTPLYGANSSLYFPGRDVAAKTGTTNDKRDAWVLGYTPNLVVGAWAGNNDNQSMSEISGLIITPLWRAFMDEALKDRDQVSFKAPPAIDPSIKPVLRGVWFDAGALVSAPTVDTEQSTNETEVTPPDPTLTLQNAVLGAHSILYFVDKDNPLGPQPSVQNDSQFKYWEYPVTLWKNSLMQAAASSTQNKEQEENEQEVSPETVTSN
;
A
#
# COMPACT_ATOMS: atom_id res chain seq x y z
N MET A 1 -7.18 82.43 16.13
CA MET A 1 -6.15 81.47 15.79
C MET A 1 -5.74 80.71 17.06
N LEU A 2 -6.42 79.62 17.37
CA LEU A 2 -5.96 78.72 18.45
C LEU A 2 -4.76 77.87 17.94
N SER A 3 -3.69 78.04 18.62
CA SER A 3 -2.37 77.42 18.23
C SER A 3 -2.47 75.93 18.13
N MET A 4 -2.06 75.36 16.99
CA MET A 4 -1.94 73.91 16.72
C MET A 4 -1.17 73.14 17.82
N LYS A 5 -0.38 73.81 18.64
CA LYS A 5 0.36 73.24 19.80
C LYS A 5 -0.58 72.79 20.94
N HIS A 6 -1.75 73.39 21.12
CA HIS A 6 -2.71 73.00 22.17
C HIS A 6 -3.53 71.78 21.78
N ILE A 7 -3.78 71.59 20.48
CA ILE A 7 -4.54 70.42 19.97
C ILE A 7 -3.66 69.15 20.04
N THR A 8 -2.37 69.26 19.68
CA THR A 8 -1.42 68.13 19.74
C THR A 8 -1.07 67.69 21.17
N SER A 9 -1.04 68.64 22.14
CA SER A 9 -0.81 68.28 23.55
C SER A 9 -2.06 67.58 24.16
N TRP A 10 -3.28 67.99 23.78
CA TRP A 10 -4.51 67.37 24.24
C TRP A 10 -4.68 65.92 23.73
N PHE A 11 -4.37 65.65 22.45
CA PHE A 11 -4.34 64.31 21.90
C PHE A 11 -3.26 63.41 22.51
N ARG A 12 -2.11 63.99 22.88
CA ARG A 12 -1.01 63.23 23.48
C ARG A 12 -1.29 62.80 24.92
N HIS A 13 -1.99 63.68 25.71
CA HIS A 13 -2.38 63.31 27.08
C HIS A 13 -3.53 62.28 27.09
N ARG A 14 -4.55 62.49 26.28
CA ARG A 14 -5.72 61.59 26.22
C ARG A 14 -5.34 60.21 25.62
N GLY A 15 -4.42 60.17 24.69
CA GLY A 15 -3.85 58.88 24.17
C GLY A 15 -3.07 58.13 25.24
N ARG A 16 -2.29 58.82 26.08
CA ARG A 16 -1.54 58.19 27.18
C ARG A 16 -2.47 57.65 28.26
N ASP A 17 -3.52 58.34 28.60
CA ASP A 17 -4.45 57.93 29.64
C ASP A 17 -5.28 56.70 29.14
N ILE A 18 -5.73 56.71 27.88
CA ILE A 18 -6.40 55.52 27.26
C ILE A 18 -5.42 54.33 27.22
N PHE A 19 -4.13 54.56 26.95
CA PHE A 19 -3.16 53.46 26.92
C PHE A 19 -2.90 52.90 28.33
N VAL A 20 -2.82 53.76 29.35
CA VAL A 20 -2.70 53.35 30.74
C VAL A 20 -3.93 52.62 31.23
N ASP A 21 -5.15 53.15 30.92
CA ASP A 21 -6.39 52.48 31.30
C ASP A 21 -6.56 51.11 30.61
N ALA A 22 -6.19 51.00 29.33
CA ALA A 22 -6.18 49.71 28.60
C ALA A 22 -5.17 48.75 29.20
N PHE A 23 -3.98 49.24 29.57
CA PHE A 23 -2.95 48.41 30.21
C PHE A 23 -3.38 47.93 31.59
N VAL A 24 -3.97 48.80 32.40
CA VAL A 24 -4.54 48.44 33.71
C VAL A 24 -5.70 47.45 33.54
N PHE A 25 -6.60 47.69 32.58
CA PHE A 25 -7.72 46.78 32.30
C PHE A 25 -7.21 45.36 31.89
N VAL A 26 -6.22 45.27 30.99
CA VAL A 26 -5.57 44.01 30.59
C VAL A 26 -4.90 43.37 31.80
N GLY A 27 -4.22 44.14 32.64
CA GLY A 27 -3.60 43.66 33.88
C GLY A 27 -4.61 43.07 34.87
N VAL A 28 -5.75 43.74 35.05
CA VAL A 28 -6.85 43.25 35.91
C VAL A 28 -7.45 41.95 35.34
N LEU A 29 -7.70 41.89 34.03
CA LEU A 29 -8.17 40.67 33.37
C LEU A 29 -7.18 39.52 33.52
N ALA A 30 -5.87 39.80 33.41
CA ALA A 30 -4.84 38.82 33.60
C ALA A 30 -4.79 38.29 35.06
N LEU A 31 -4.94 39.18 36.05
CA LEU A 31 -5.02 38.80 37.46
C LEU A 31 -6.26 37.96 37.78
N ILE A 32 -7.42 38.31 37.23
CA ILE A 32 -8.64 37.52 37.34
C ILE A 32 -8.43 36.15 36.70
N GLY A 33 -7.86 36.10 35.50
CA GLY A 33 -7.52 34.85 34.81
C GLY A 33 -6.60 33.96 35.63
N ILE A 34 -5.56 34.54 36.24
CA ILE A 34 -4.63 33.82 37.15
C ILE A 34 -5.40 33.31 38.40
N GLY A 35 -6.26 34.12 38.97
CA GLY A 35 -7.09 33.72 40.11
C GLY A 35 -7.99 32.53 39.81
N VAL A 36 -8.65 32.54 38.65
CA VAL A 36 -9.49 31.42 38.16
C VAL A 36 -8.65 30.17 37.97
N ILE A 37 -7.46 30.30 37.40
CA ILE A 37 -6.52 29.17 37.22
C ILE A 37 -6.11 28.60 38.56
N ILE A 38 -5.76 29.44 39.53
CA ILE A 38 -5.36 28.98 40.88
C ILE A 38 -6.50 28.22 41.56
N VAL A 39 -7.72 28.74 41.52
CA VAL A 39 -8.90 28.07 42.09
C VAL A 39 -9.15 26.72 41.37
N TRP A 40 -9.06 26.70 40.05
CA TRP A 40 -9.23 25.48 39.26
C TRP A 40 -8.12 24.43 39.61
N VAL A 41 -6.87 24.86 39.70
CA VAL A 41 -5.76 24.00 40.13
C VAL A 41 -5.99 23.42 41.54
N ALA A 42 -6.52 24.23 42.47
CA ALA A 42 -6.81 23.77 43.81
C ALA A 42 -7.92 22.70 43.88
N THR A 43 -8.79 22.63 42.84
CA THR A 43 -9.81 21.57 42.73
C THR A 43 -9.30 20.26 42.11
N LEU A 44 -8.06 20.22 41.61
CA LEU A 44 -7.49 19.04 41.00
C LEU A 44 -7.10 18.02 42.09
N GLN A 45 -7.66 16.80 42.01
CA GLN A 45 -7.17 15.67 42.82
C GLN A 45 -5.77 15.29 42.34
N MET A 46 -4.77 15.40 43.22
CA MET A 46 -3.37 15.02 42.96
C MET A 46 -3.09 13.61 43.42
N PRO A 47 -2.44 12.76 42.63
CA PRO A 47 -1.94 11.45 43.09
C PRO A 47 -0.90 11.62 44.19
N ASP A 48 -0.83 10.64 45.07
CA ASP A 48 0.20 10.58 46.13
C ASP A 48 1.54 10.10 45.51
N LEU A 49 2.61 10.85 45.73
CA LEU A 49 3.96 10.46 45.32
C LEU A 49 4.56 9.35 46.21
N SER A 50 3.97 9.04 47.38
CA SER A 50 4.41 7.93 48.22
C SER A 50 4.19 6.55 47.57
N SER A 51 3.28 6.45 46.62
CA SER A 51 3.02 5.22 45.85
C SER A 51 4.04 4.95 44.72
N PHE A 52 5.10 5.76 44.63
CA PHE A 52 6.13 5.61 43.59
C PHE A 52 6.87 4.27 43.70
N GLU A 53 6.96 3.69 44.92
CA GLU A 53 7.62 2.40 45.21
C GLU A 53 6.64 1.19 45.20
N GLU A 54 5.33 1.40 45.35
CA GLU A 54 4.34 0.32 45.38
C GLU A 54 3.64 0.16 44.02
N ARG A 55 4.33 -0.37 43.02
CA ARG A 55 3.67 -0.71 41.76
C ARG A 55 2.91 -2.02 41.88
N LYS A 56 1.58 -1.98 41.64
CA LYS A 56 0.75 -3.16 41.34
C LYS A 56 1.41 -3.99 40.23
N ILE A 57 1.43 -5.31 40.40
CA ILE A 57 1.75 -6.26 39.34
C ILE A 57 0.79 -5.96 38.17
N GLN A 58 1.31 -5.30 37.15
CA GLN A 58 0.53 -4.95 35.97
C GLN A 58 0.26 -6.21 35.16
N GLN A 59 -0.99 -6.41 34.77
CA GLN A 59 -1.36 -7.53 33.90
C GLN A 59 -1.02 -7.15 32.45
N SER A 60 -0.32 -8.04 31.74
CA SER A 60 0.14 -7.78 30.38
C SER A 60 -0.97 -7.93 29.34
N THR A 61 -0.90 -7.13 28.28
CA THR A 61 -1.68 -7.35 27.09
C THR A 61 -1.19 -8.59 26.34
N LYS A 62 -2.12 -9.46 25.96
CA LYS A 62 -1.87 -10.72 25.25
C LYS A 62 -2.63 -10.76 23.93
N ILE A 63 -1.94 -11.18 22.87
CA ILE A 63 -2.52 -11.35 21.54
C ILE A 63 -2.73 -12.85 21.31
N TYR A 64 -3.95 -13.21 20.95
CA TYR A 64 -4.39 -14.58 20.67
C TYR A 64 -4.79 -14.73 19.20
N ASP A 65 -4.79 -15.95 18.72
CA ASP A 65 -5.34 -16.33 17.42
C ASP A 65 -6.87 -16.10 17.34
N SER A 66 -7.49 -16.48 16.23
CA SER A 66 -8.93 -16.30 16.01
C SER A 66 -9.83 -17.13 16.94
N THR A 67 -9.31 -18.19 17.55
CA THR A 67 -10.05 -18.99 18.54
C THR A 67 -10.05 -18.35 19.92
N GLY A 68 -9.10 -17.45 20.20
CA GLY A 68 -8.87 -16.86 21.53
C GLY A 68 -8.25 -17.83 22.54
N GLU A 69 -7.79 -19.00 22.09
CA GLU A 69 -7.18 -20.04 22.92
C GLU A 69 -5.66 -20.09 22.80
N ILE A 70 -5.12 -19.86 21.58
CA ILE A 70 -3.69 -19.99 21.34
C ILE A 70 -3.03 -18.62 21.43
N LEU A 71 -2.10 -18.49 22.38
CA LEU A 71 -1.30 -17.28 22.58
C LEU A 71 -0.32 -17.11 21.41
N LEU A 72 -0.40 -15.97 20.70
CA LEU A 72 0.56 -15.57 19.68
C LEU A 72 1.71 -14.77 20.28
N TYR A 73 1.38 -13.87 21.21
CA TYR A 73 2.36 -13.00 21.86
C TYR A 73 1.85 -12.46 23.21
N ASP A 74 2.75 -12.37 24.17
CA ASP A 74 2.51 -11.77 25.47
C ASP A 74 3.47 -10.59 25.67
N PHE A 75 2.92 -9.40 25.82
CA PHE A 75 3.73 -8.19 26.04
C PHE A 75 4.50 -8.21 27.36
N HIS A 76 4.19 -9.16 28.27
CA HIS A 76 4.82 -9.25 29.60
C HIS A 76 5.88 -10.36 29.73
N GLN A 77 5.81 -11.41 28.95
CA GLN A 77 6.80 -12.50 29.03
C GLN A 77 8.24 -12.03 28.75
N ASP A 78 8.37 -10.84 28.17
CA ASP A 78 9.64 -10.23 27.81
C ASP A 78 9.85 -8.83 28.41
N VAL A 79 9.05 -8.36 29.40
CA VAL A 79 9.40 -7.12 30.12
C VAL A 79 10.70 -7.36 30.87
N ARG A 80 11.77 -7.26 30.14
CA ARG A 80 13.12 -7.25 30.66
C ARG A 80 13.37 -5.88 31.22
N ARG A 81 13.48 -5.80 32.50
CA ARG A 81 13.79 -4.56 33.22
C ARG A 81 14.97 -4.79 34.14
N SER A 82 16.11 -4.31 33.72
CA SER A 82 17.32 -4.29 34.52
C SER A 82 17.52 -2.86 35.06
N ILE A 83 17.20 -2.64 36.33
CA ILE A 83 17.44 -1.35 36.98
C ILE A 83 18.92 -1.28 37.34
N VAL A 84 19.60 -0.22 36.89
CA VAL A 84 20.99 0.07 37.21
C VAL A 84 21.14 1.39 37.95
N PRO A 85 22.03 1.51 38.94
CA PRO A 85 22.36 2.76 39.57
C PRO A 85 22.83 3.80 38.56
N TYR A 86 22.50 5.07 38.77
CA TYR A 86 22.86 6.18 37.89
C TYR A 86 24.36 6.21 37.55
N GLU A 87 25.22 5.89 38.51
CA GLU A 87 26.69 5.87 38.36
C GLU A 87 27.14 4.84 37.33
N ASN A 88 26.38 3.76 37.17
CA ASN A 88 26.68 2.65 36.26
C ASN A 88 26.16 2.87 34.84
N ILE A 89 25.54 4.02 34.55
CA ILE A 89 25.11 4.40 33.19
C ILE A 89 26.20 5.26 32.54
N SER A 90 26.55 4.97 31.29
CA SER A 90 27.55 5.73 30.53
C SER A 90 27.23 7.23 30.51
N ARG A 91 28.27 8.04 30.61
CA ARG A 91 28.16 9.51 30.42
C ARG A 91 27.61 9.86 29.05
N HIS A 92 27.90 9.04 28.03
CA HIS A 92 27.43 9.28 26.66
C HIS A 92 25.91 9.15 26.59
N ILE A 93 25.31 8.16 27.24
CA ILE A 93 23.87 8.00 27.33
C ILE A 93 23.22 9.20 28.03
N LYS A 94 23.76 9.59 29.21
CA LYS A 94 23.25 10.73 29.99
C LYS A 94 23.26 12.01 29.15
N ASN A 95 24.39 12.30 28.53
CA ASN A 95 24.58 13.51 27.71
C ASN A 95 23.70 13.47 26.43
N ALA A 96 23.60 12.33 25.75
CA ALA A 96 22.77 12.16 24.57
C ALA A 96 21.28 12.38 24.88
N THR A 97 20.82 11.81 26.00
CA THR A 97 19.44 11.98 26.48
C THR A 97 19.14 13.45 26.83
N ILE A 98 20.02 14.11 27.58
CA ILE A 98 19.85 15.53 27.92
C ILE A 98 19.85 16.39 26.65
N ALA A 99 20.78 16.14 25.73
CA ALA A 99 20.90 16.93 24.50
C ALA A 99 19.65 16.88 23.62
N ILE A 100 18.96 15.74 23.56
CA ILE A 100 17.82 15.57 22.66
C ILE A 100 16.46 15.81 23.34
N GLU A 101 16.33 15.47 24.63
CA GLU A 101 15.06 15.56 25.36
C GLU A 101 14.92 16.87 26.13
N ASP A 102 15.99 17.37 26.76
CA ASP A 102 15.93 18.53 27.64
C ASP A 102 17.29 19.19 27.84
N ASP A 103 17.73 20.00 26.87
CA ASP A 103 19.05 20.61 26.78
C ASP A 103 19.44 21.53 27.95
N THR A 104 18.48 22.00 28.73
CA THR A 104 18.67 22.81 29.93
C THR A 104 18.20 22.10 31.21
N PHE A 105 18.23 20.76 31.22
CA PHE A 105 17.72 19.94 32.31
C PHE A 105 18.22 20.33 33.68
N PHE A 106 19.49 20.66 33.81
CA PHE A 106 20.13 21.10 35.08
C PHE A 106 19.85 22.57 35.48
N GLU A 107 19.20 23.35 34.59
CA GLU A 107 19.02 24.81 34.81
C GLU A 107 17.62 25.18 35.31
N HIS A 108 16.60 24.31 35.08
CA HIS A 108 15.22 24.60 35.45
C HIS A 108 14.71 23.72 36.60
N SER A 109 13.57 24.07 37.20
CA SER A 109 12.94 23.35 38.31
C SER A 109 11.71 22.58 37.82
N GLY A 110 11.91 21.59 36.95
CA GLY A 110 10.90 20.63 36.49
C GLY A 110 10.05 21.04 35.29
N VAL A 111 9.92 22.33 35.00
CA VAL A 111 9.10 22.85 33.87
C VAL A 111 9.81 23.99 33.16
N ARG A 112 9.57 24.08 31.83
CA ARG A 112 10.08 25.17 30.96
C ARG A 112 8.91 25.97 30.36
N PRO A 113 8.35 26.99 31.06
CA PRO A 113 7.14 27.69 30.62
C PRO A 113 7.27 28.32 29.23
N LEU A 114 8.43 28.90 28.89
CA LEU A 114 8.67 29.49 27.59
C LEU A 114 8.75 28.46 26.45
N ALA A 115 9.29 27.25 26.72
CA ALA A 115 9.32 26.18 25.75
C ALA A 115 7.90 25.62 25.48
N ILE A 116 7.10 25.50 26.53
CA ILE A 116 5.67 25.10 26.39
C ILE A 116 4.92 26.12 25.53
N LEU A 117 5.06 27.43 25.81
CA LEU A 117 4.40 28.49 25.04
C LEU A 117 4.83 28.46 23.56
N ARG A 118 6.12 28.30 23.28
CA ARG A 118 6.65 28.20 21.91
C ARG A 118 6.09 26.98 21.19
N SER A 119 6.04 25.82 21.85
CA SER A 119 5.45 24.59 21.30
C SER A 119 3.97 24.78 20.97
N MET A 120 3.18 25.39 21.86
CA MET A 120 1.76 25.67 21.63
C MET A 120 1.55 26.57 20.40
N ILE A 121 2.34 27.64 20.27
CA ILE A 121 2.26 28.56 19.12
C ILE A 121 2.60 27.83 17.82
N ASN A 122 3.69 27.05 17.80
CA ASN A 122 4.10 26.33 16.62
C ASN A 122 3.06 25.27 16.20
N ASN A 123 2.46 24.55 17.14
CA ASN A 123 1.41 23.57 16.85
C ASN A 123 0.19 24.23 16.21
N VAL A 124 -0.26 25.36 16.73
CA VAL A 124 -1.40 26.13 16.17
C VAL A 124 -1.07 26.67 14.77
N LEU A 125 0.14 27.18 14.56
CA LEU A 125 0.57 27.70 13.25
C LEU A 125 0.67 26.60 12.19
N ASN A 126 0.96 25.36 12.59
CA ASN A 126 1.01 24.20 11.69
C ASN A 126 -0.35 23.46 11.54
N GLY A 127 -1.44 24.09 11.97
CA GLY A 127 -2.81 23.56 11.80
C GLY A 127 -3.20 22.44 12.78
N GLY A 128 -2.41 22.21 13.82
CA GLY A 128 -2.69 21.25 14.90
C GLY A 128 -3.33 21.92 16.12
N GLY A 129 -3.82 21.10 17.06
CA GLY A 129 -4.28 21.59 18.36
C GLY A 129 -3.10 22.10 19.22
N PRO A 130 -3.33 23.04 20.16
CA PRO A 130 -2.25 23.66 20.96
C PRO A 130 -1.44 22.65 21.80
N PHE A 131 -1.95 21.42 21.99
CA PHE A 131 -1.35 20.37 22.81
C PHE A 131 -1.08 19.08 22.02
N THR A 132 -1.17 19.08 20.69
CA THR A 132 -1.07 17.87 19.84
C THR A 132 0.31 17.60 19.26
N GLY A 133 1.32 18.45 19.48
CA GLY A 133 2.67 18.29 18.92
C GLY A 133 3.70 17.77 19.92
N ALA A 134 4.76 17.13 19.42
CA ALA A 134 5.95 16.78 20.17
C ALA A 134 6.82 18.04 20.42
N GLY A 135 7.41 18.14 21.63
CA GLY A 135 8.38 19.17 21.98
C GLY A 135 7.90 20.14 23.07
N GLY A 136 8.69 20.28 24.12
CA GLY A 136 8.46 21.21 25.24
C GLY A 136 8.14 20.57 26.57
N SER A 137 8.07 19.23 26.70
CA SER A 137 8.06 18.52 28.00
C SER A 137 9.48 18.28 28.47
N THR A 138 9.75 18.52 29.74
CA THR A 138 11.04 18.26 30.37
C THR A 138 11.19 16.76 30.71
N ILE A 139 12.43 16.31 30.98
CA ILE A 139 12.71 14.96 31.48
C ILE A 139 11.89 14.69 32.75
N THR A 140 11.84 15.65 33.69
CA THR A 140 11.06 15.52 34.93
C THR A 140 9.56 15.33 34.65
N GLN A 141 9.01 16.06 33.69
CA GLN A 141 7.62 15.88 33.27
C GLN A 141 7.38 14.51 32.64
N GLN A 142 8.35 14.00 31.89
CA GLN A 142 8.24 12.66 31.30
C GLN A 142 8.31 11.57 32.37
N VAL A 143 9.15 11.69 33.40
CA VAL A 143 9.16 10.79 34.57
C VAL A 143 7.77 10.76 35.23
N ILE A 144 7.19 11.92 35.53
CA ILE A 144 5.83 12.01 36.12
C ILE A 144 4.77 11.39 35.20
N LYS A 145 4.86 11.69 33.91
CA LYS A 145 3.96 11.13 32.90
C LYS A 145 4.02 9.58 32.89
N ASN A 146 5.23 9.03 32.89
CA ASN A 146 5.46 7.59 32.77
C ASN A 146 5.21 6.82 34.06
N SER A 147 5.34 7.49 35.23
CA SER A 147 5.34 6.81 36.53
C SER A 147 4.10 7.07 37.40
N VAL A 148 3.38 8.19 37.20
CA VAL A 148 2.36 8.66 38.17
C VAL A 148 1.00 8.91 37.56
N LEU A 149 0.92 9.30 36.28
CA LEU A 149 -0.31 9.76 35.66
C LEU A 149 -0.91 8.72 34.72
N GLN A 150 -2.25 8.59 34.74
CA GLN A 150 -3.00 7.78 33.77
C GLN A 150 -3.06 8.46 32.38
N HIS A 151 -3.23 7.64 31.31
CA HIS A 151 -3.03 7.98 29.90
C HIS A 151 -4.17 8.76 29.23
N GLU A 152 -4.61 9.88 29.80
CA GLU A 152 -5.56 10.78 29.16
C GLU A 152 -4.86 11.98 28.50
N LYS A 153 -5.06 12.20 27.19
CA LYS A 153 -4.54 13.40 26.49
C LYS A 153 -5.42 14.62 26.79
N THR A 154 -5.42 15.12 28.04
CA THR A 154 -6.23 16.27 28.48
C THR A 154 -5.36 17.42 28.98
N LEU A 155 -5.87 18.67 28.83
CA LEU A 155 -5.24 19.84 29.44
C LEU A 155 -5.09 19.68 30.96
N LYS A 156 -6.11 19.07 31.61
CA LYS A 156 -6.13 18.78 33.04
C LYS A 156 -4.93 17.91 33.46
N ARG A 157 -4.62 16.87 32.66
CA ARG A 157 -3.44 16.02 32.89
C ARG A 157 -2.14 16.82 32.74
N LYS A 158 -2.01 17.66 31.67
CA LYS A 158 -0.78 18.43 31.44
C LYS A 158 -0.47 19.44 32.55
N VAL A 159 -1.50 20.00 33.15
CA VAL A 159 -1.34 20.87 34.33
C VAL A 159 -0.92 20.06 35.57
N LYS A 160 -1.53 18.89 35.82
CA LYS A 160 -1.10 17.98 36.89
C LYS A 160 0.38 17.58 36.74
N GLU A 161 0.76 17.18 35.52
CA GLU A 161 2.12 16.82 35.15
C GLU A 161 3.14 17.93 35.53
N ALA A 162 2.82 19.18 35.17
CA ALA A 162 3.69 20.32 35.48
C ALA A 162 3.84 20.57 37.00
N ILE A 163 2.73 20.45 37.75
CA ILE A 163 2.74 20.66 39.22
C ILE A 163 3.50 19.53 39.91
N LEU A 164 3.27 18.28 39.50
CA LEU A 164 3.94 17.12 40.06
C LEU A 164 5.43 17.11 39.71
N ALA A 165 5.81 17.52 38.50
CA ALA A 165 7.20 17.67 38.10
C ALA A 165 7.95 18.69 38.98
N PHE A 166 7.32 19.83 39.27
CA PHE A 166 7.88 20.82 40.21
C PHE A 166 8.05 20.25 41.62
N ARG A 167 7.09 19.47 42.10
CA ARG A 167 7.17 18.81 43.42
C ARG A 167 8.24 17.71 43.48
N LEU A 168 8.38 16.94 42.38
CA LEU A 168 9.36 15.88 42.29
C LEU A 168 10.79 16.42 42.45
N GLU A 169 11.07 17.57 41.83
CA GLU A 169 12.38 18.24 41.96
C GLU A 169 12.67 18.85 43.34
N GLN A 170 11.68 18.90 44.23
CA GLN A 170 11.87 19.27 45.62
C GLN A 170 12.25 18.05 46.49
N ILE A 171 11.99 16.83 45.99
CA ILE A 171 12.17 15.58 46.71
C ILE A 171 13.42 14.85 46.25
N LEU A 172 13.65 14.83 44.89
CA LEU A 172 14.75 14.13 44.23
C LEU A 172 15.75 15.09 43.60
N THR A 173 17.02 14.68 43.57
CA THR A 173 18.07 15.36 42.83
C THR A 173 17.90 15.19 41.32
N LYS A 174 18.56 16.02 40.51
CA LYS A 174 18.57 15.92 39.05
C LYS A 174 19.12 14.58 38.57
N GLU A 175 20.14 14.06 39.22
CA GLU A 175 20.76 12.78 38.95
C GLU A 175 19.80 11.61 39.21
N GLU A 176 19.07 11.65 40.33
CA GLU A 176 18.05 10.65 40.65
C GLU A 176 16.90 10.68 39.61
N ILE A 177 16.41 11.88 39.25
CA ILE A 177 15.36 12.04 38.24
C ILE A 177 15.81 11.49 36.88
N LEU A 178 17.03 11.79 36.44
CA LEU A 178 17.58 11.26 35.19
C LEU A 178 17.78 9.75 35.26
N GLY A 179 18.22 9.23 36.41
CA GLY A 179 18.32 7.79 36.69
C GLY A 179 16.96 7.08 36.54
N HIS A 180 15.93 7.64 37.13
CA HIS A 180 14.56 7.13 36.96
C HIS A 180 14.11 7.19 35.50
N TYR A 181 14.33 8.31 34.81
CA TYR A 181 13.99 8.43 33.40
C TYR A 181 14.64 7.34 32.56
N LEU A 182 15.94 7.11 32.70
CA LEU A 182 16.69 6.14 31.91
C LEU A 182 16.31 4.68 32.22
N ASN A 183 15.96 4.38 33.48
CA ASN A 183 15.53 3.05 33.91
C ASN A 183 14.07 2.75 33.59
N GLU A 184 13.23 3.76 33.28
CA GLU A 184 11.79 3.60 33.10
C GLU A 184 11.31 3.88 31.69
N SER A 185 12.16 4.53 30.87
CA SER A 185 11.80 4.85 29.47
C SER A 185 11.63 3.58 28.64
N PRO A 186 10.64 3.56 27.74
CA PRO A 186 10.48 2.51 26.74
C PRO A 186 11.51 2.67 25.61
N TYR A 187 12.09 1.54 25.16
CA TYR A 187 13.07 1.47 24.08
C TYR A 187 12.59 0.65 22.87
N GLY A 188 11.32 0.28 22.85
CA GLY A 188 10.67 -0.47 21.76
C GLY A 188 10.25 -1.88 22.17
N GLY A 189 9.08 -2.29 21.73
CA GLY A 189 8.50 -3.57 22.11
C GLY A 189 8.33 -3.68 23.62
N THR A 190 8.99 -4.65 24.23
CA THR A 190 8.93 -4.99 25.64
C THR A 190 10.17 -4.54 26.42
N ILE A 191 11.05 -3.76 25.78
CA ILE A 191 12.32 -3.32 26.34
C ILE A 191 12.11 -2.03 27.12
N TYR A 192 12.25 -2.09 28.45
CA TYR A 192 12.18 -0.95 29.34
C TYR A 192 13.49 -0.80 30.11
N GLY A 193 13.96 0.44 30.23
CA GLY A 193 15.22 0.75 30.87
C GLY A 193 16.43 0.59 29.95
N VAL A 194 17.38 1.50 30.14
CA VAL A 194 18.55 1.67 29.27
C VAL A 194 19.52 0.48 29.32
N GLU A 195 19.63 -0.20 30.46
CA GLU A 195 20.51 -1.39 30.60
C GLU A 195 19.98 -2.52 29.72
N GLU A 196 18.67 -2.80 29.80
CA GLU A 196 18.06 -3.86 29.01
C GLU A 196 18.11 -3.53 27.50
N ALA A 197 17.90 -2.27 27.15
CA ALA A 197 18.04 -1.80 25.78
C ALA A 197 19.47 -2.00 25.24
N SER A 198 20.47 -1.64 26.04
CA SER A 198 21.87 -1.83 25.70
C SER A 198 22.26 -3.30 25.52
N LEU A 199 21.83 -4.16 26.46
CA LEU A 199 22.08 -5.59 26.38
C LEU A 199 21.38 -6.23 25.17
N THR A 200 20.15 -5.81 24.88
CA THR A 200 19.37 -6.36 23.78
C THR A 200 19.91 -5.94 22.43
N PHE A 201 20.18 -4.64 22.23
CA PHE A 201 20.58 -4.13 20.92
C PHE A 201 22.06 -4.34 20.63
N PHE A 202 22.92 -4.21 21.64
CA PHE A 202 24.39 -4.23 21.45
C PHE A 202 25.08 -5.37 22.19
N GLY A 203 24.41 -6.00 23.17
CA GLY A 203 25.01 -7.02 24.02
C GLY A 203 26.06 -6.49 24.99
N LYS A 204 25.99 -5.21 25.30
CA LYS A 204 26.88 -4.49 26.21
C LYS A 204 26.07 -3.94 27.37
N ARG A 205 26.71 -3.74 28.53
CA ARG A 205 26.10 -3.00 29.63
C ARG A 205 25.95 -1.51 29.24
N ALA A 206 25.00 -0.83 29.85
CA ALA A 206 24.79 0.60 29.66
C ALA A 206 26.03 1.45 30.04
N SER A 207 26.95 0.89 30.86
CA SER A 207 28.26 1.51 31.17
C SER A 207 29.23 1.51 29.98
N ASP A 208 29.13 0.55 29.07
CA ASP A 208 30.18 0.15 28.13
C ASP A 208 29.86 0.53 26.67
N VAL A 209 28.74 1.21 26.43
CA VAL A 209 28.30 1.62 25.09
C VAL A 209 29.21 2.71 24.51
N THR A 210 29.41 2.68 23.20
CA THR A 210 30.10 3.76 22.45
C THR A 210 29.24 5.01 22.40
N LEU A 211 29.83 6.10 21.91
CA LEU A 211 29.12 7.37 21.70
C LEU A 211 27.97 7.19 20.68
N THR A 212 28.21 6.44 19.62
CA THR A 212 27.21 6.18 18.56
C THR A 212 26.08 5.30 19.07
N GLU A 213 26.39 4.24 19.83
CA GLU A 213 25.38 3.38 20.47
C GLU A 213 24.53 4.17 21.48
N ALA A 214 25.13 5.07 22.26
CA ALA A 214 24.40 5.96 23.15
C ALA A 214 23.44 6.91 22.43
N ALA A 215 23.86 7.42 21.25
CA ALA A 215 22.99 8.25 20.42
C ALA A 215 21.80 7.48 19.83
N TYR A 216 21.99 6.21 19.46
CA TYR A 216 20.86 5.33 19.10
C TYR A 216 19.91 5.13 20.28
N LEU A 217 20.42 4.79 21.48
CA LEU A 217 19.57 4.63 22.68
C LEU A 217 18.77 5.90 22.96
N ALA A 218 19.39 7.07 22.92
CA ALA A 218 18.69 8.34 23.15
C ALA A 218 17.67 8.71 22.05
N SER A 219 17.75 8.08 20.88
CA SER A 219 16.81 8.28 19.77
C SER A 219 15.47 7.57 19.98
N LEU A 220 15.45 6.47 20.72
CA LEU A 220 14.32 5.56 20.80
C LEU A 220 13.14 6.07 21.66
N PRO A 221 13.31 6.69 22.84
CA PRO A 221 12.20 6.99 23.76
C PRO A 221 11.11 7.91 23.21
N GLN A 222 11.37 8.69 22.16
CA GLN A 222 10.36 9.56 21.56
C GLN A 222 9.26 8.78 20.86
N LEU A 223 9.63 7.76 20.08
CA LEU A 223 8.72 6.87 19.32
C LEU A 223 9.35 5.46 19.30
N PRO A 224 9.33 4.72 20.41
CA PRO A 224 10.15 3.54 20.61
C PRO A 224 9.90 2.42 19.60
N THR A 225 8.65 2.23 19.22
CA THR A 225 8.25 1.25 18.19
C THR A 225 8.64 1.71 16.78
N TYR A 226 8.42 2.98 16.48
CA TYR A 226 8.71 3.55 15.15
C TYR A 226 10.20 3.54 14.85
N TYR A 227 11.03 3.95 15.83
CA TYR A 227 12.50 3.97 15.71
C TYR A 227 13.16 2.65 16.10
N SER A 228 12.42 1.55 16.32
CA SER A 228 13.02 0.26 16.66
C SER A 228 14.05 -0.15 15.59
N PRO A 229 15.29 -0.57 15.98
CA PRO A 229 16.27 -1.09 15.02
C PRO A 229 15.84 -2.38 14.35
N TYR A 230 14.78 -3.02 14.83
CA TYR A 230 14.13 -4.19 14.25
C TYR A 230 12.87 -3.85 13.45
N GLY A 231 12.57 -2.57 13.26
CA GLY A 231 11.38 -2.07 12.55
C GLY A 231 11.66 -1.64 11.11
N ASN A 232 10.65 -1.01 10.49
CA ASN A 232 10.66 -0.65 9.07
C ASN A 232 11.18 0.79 8.81
N HIS A 233 11.64 1.51 9.86
CA HIS A 233 12.01 2.93 9.77
C HIS A 233 13.48 3.18 10.14
N ILE A 234 14.37 2.29 9.67
CA ILE A 234 15.81 2.36 9.98
C ILE A 234 16.41 3.68 9.48
N ASP A 235 16.04 4.14 8.29
CA ASP A 235 16.52 5.42 7.75
C ASP A 235 16.14 6.62 8.63
N ASP A 236 14.96 6.58 9.24
CA ASP A 236 14.51 7.65 10.14
C ASP A 236 15.19 7.53 11.52
N LEU A 237 15.47 6.32 11.98
CA LEU A 237 16.31 6.08 13.14
C LEU A 237 17.73 6.65 12.90
N GLU A 238 18.33 6.41 11.74
CA GLU A 238 19.63 6.97 11.36
C GLU A 238 19.63 8.50 11.37
N LYS A 239 18.63 9.12 10.74
CA LYS A 239 18.49 10.59 10.76
C LYS A 239 18.37 11.13 12.19
N ARG A 240 17.61 10.41 13.04
CA ARG A 240 17.43 10.84 14.42
C ARG A 240 18.69 10.66 15.26
N LYS A 241 19.43 9.56 15.11
CA LYS A 241 20.75 9.36 15.73
C LYS A 241 21.70 10.51 15.35
N ASN A 242 21.74 10.85 14.06
CA ASN A 242 22.58 11.98 13.60
C ASN A 242 22.14 13.31 14.22
N LEU A 243 20.83 13.53 14.41
CA LEU A 243 20.31 14.69 15.12
C LEU A 243 20.75 14.70 16.59
N VAL A 244 20.73 13.55 17.29
CA VAL A 244 21.21 13.44 18.67
C VAL A 244 22.69 13.83 18.76
N LEU A 245 23.54 13.27 17.90
CA LEU A 245 24.98 13.60 17.85
C LEU A 245 25.21 15.08 17.57
N GLN A 246 24.47 15.66 16.65
CA GLN A 246 24.52 17.10 16.35
C GLN A 246 24.13 17.94 17.57
N LYS A 247 23.08 17.55 18.30
CA LYS A 247 22.64 18.22 19.53
C LYS A 247 23.68 18.09 20.67
N MET A 248 24.33 16.94 20.78
CA MET A 248 25.42 16.77 21.74
C MET A 248 26.59 17.72 21.44
N PHE A 249 26.92 17.91 20.19
CA PHE A 249 27.96 18.88 19.77
C PHE A 249 27.52 20.33 20.04
N GLU A 250 26.28 20.70 19.67
CA GLU A 250 25.73 22.05 19.91
C GLU A 250 25.73 22.42 21.41
N ASN A 251 25.53 21.43 22.29
CA ASN A 251 25.54 21.58 23.73
C ASN A 251 26.94 21.39 24.37
N ASN A 252 27.99 21.28 23.57
CA ASN A 252 29.40 21.09 24.00
C ASN A 252 29.61 19.80 24.83
N PHE A 253 28.83 18.77 24.65
CA PHE A 253 29.03 17.46 25.27
C PHE A 253 30.09 16.62 24.56
N ILE A 254 30.32 16.88 23.29
CA ILE A 254 31.32 16.22 22.44
C ILE A 254 32.07 17.25 21.59
N THR A 255 33.29 16.89 21.16
CA THR A 255 34.10 17.65 20.23
C THR A 255 33.73 17.41 18.78
N GLN A 256 34.22 18.21 17.84
CA GLN A 256 34.02 18.01 16.41
C GLN A 256 34.61 16.67 15.95
N GLU A 257 35.77 16.27 16.47
CA GLU A 257 36.42 15.01 16.12
C GLU A 257 35.60 13.80 16.60
N GLU A 258 35.02 13.87 17.80
CA GLU A 258 34.08 12.84 18.30
C GLU A 258 32.80 12.78 17.49
N LEU A 259 32.25 13.91 17.06
CA LEU A 259 31.06 13.96 16.16
C LEU A 259 31.37 13.29 14.83
N ASP A 260 32.46 13.68 14.16
CA ASP A 260 32.83 13.14 12.85
C ASP A 260 33.11 11.64 12.94
N GLY A 261 33.75 11.17 14.00
CA GLY A 261 34.00 9.77 14.27
C GLY A 261 32.69 8.98 14.48
N ALA A 262 31.79 9.51 15.30
CA ALA A 262 30.49 8.85 15.58
C ALA A 262 29.54 8.83 14.37
N LEU A 263 29.59 9.84 13.50
CA LEU A 263 28.82 9.84 12.25
C LEU A 263 29.35 8.81 11.23
N ALA A 264 30.63 8.47 11.29
CA ALA A 264 31.26 7.49 10.40
C ALA A 264 31.19 6.06 10.95
N GLU A 265 30.94 5.89 12.25
CA GLU A 265 30.87 4.58 12.90
C GLU A 265 29.61 3.83 12.47
N ARG A 266 29.77 2.57 12.00
CA ARG A 266 28.67 1.65 11.74
C ARG A 266 28.47 0.76 12.97
N VAL A 267 27.27 0.76 13.50
CA VAL A 267 26.87 -0.08 14.63
C VAL A 267 26.14 -1.30 14.10
N GLU A 268 26.54 -2.49 14.56
CA GLU A 268 25.85 -3.74 14.30
C GLU A 268 24.89 -4.04 15.46
N PHE A 269 23.60 -4.09 15.17
CA PHE A 269 22.59 -4.52 16.13
C PHE A 269 22.61 -6.04 16.27
N LYS A 270 22.51 -6.54 17.49
CA LYS A 270 22.33 -7.99 17.73
C LYS A 270 21.02 -8.47 17.13
N PRO A 271 20.99 -9.69 16.56
CA PRO A 271 19.73 -10.30 16.14
C PRO A 271 18.72 -10.31 17.29
N GLN A 272 17.47 -10.00 16.98
CA GLN A 272 16.40 -10.11 17.97
C GLN A 272 16.35 -11.54 18.50
N ALA A 273 16.45 -11.73 19.84
CA ALA A 273 16.35 -13.05 20.43
C ALA A 273 15.02 -13.68 20.02
N THR A 274 15.06 -14.94 19.55
CA THR A 274 13.90 -15.75 19.21
C THR A 274 13.08 -16.00 20.46
N SER A 275 12.32 -15.02 20.89
CA SER A 275 11.27 -15.21 21.88
C SER A 275 10.08 -15.92 21.21
N SER A 276 9.25 -16.53 22.00
CA SER A 276 8.10 -17.38 21.63
C SER A 276 6.99 -16.68 20.82
N ILE A 277 7.34 -15.73 19.95
CA ILE A 277 6.38 -15.03 19.09
C ILE A 277 5.99 -15.91 17.89
N ARG A 278 4.71 -16.12 17.71
CA ARG A 278 4.11 -16.77 16.55
C ARG A 278 3.56 -15.69 15.60
N ALA A 279 3.64 -15.90 14.31
CA ALA A 279 3.16 -14.97 13.30
C ALA A 279 3.68 -13.51 13.49
N PRO A 280 5.01 -13.29 13.57
CA PRO A 280 5.55 -12.01 14.05
C PRO A 280 5.10 -10.81 13.21
N HIS A 281 5.05 -10.88 11.87
CA HIS A 281 4.57 -9.77 11.03
C HIS A 281 3.12 -9.38 11.33
N PHE A 282 2.26 -10.37 11.54
CA PHE A 282 0.86 -10.12 11.89
C PHE A 282 0.72 -9.58 13.31
N VAL A 283 1.45 -10.14 14.27
CA VAL A 283 1.44 -9.66 15.67
C VAL A 283 1.88 -8.20 15.75
N PHE A 284 2.95 -7.82 15.06
CA PHE A 284 3.40 -6.43 15.06
C PHE A 284 2.43 -5.50 14.31
N TYR A 285 1.78 -5.97 13.24
CA TYR A 285 0.71 -5.23 12.59
C TYR A 285 -0.47 -4.97 13.56
N VAL A 286 -0.93 -5.98 14.29
CA VAL A 286 -1.99 -5.85 15.31
C VAL A 286 -1.55 -4.93 16.44
N ARG A 287 -0.29 -5.05 16.91
CA ARG A 287 0.27 -4.15 17.91
C ARG A 287 0.20 -2.69 17.47
N ASP A 288 0.58 -2.39 16.24
CA ASP A 288 0.59 -1.03 15.72
C ASP A 288 -0.83 -0.44 15.65
N LEU A 289 -1.85 -1.24 15.28
CA LEU A 289 -3.26 -0.86 15.37
C LEU A 289 -3.69 -0.53 16.81
N LEU A 290 -3.26 -1.34 17.76
CA LEU A 290 -3.56 -1.11 19.17
C LEU A 290 -2.85 0.13 19.72
N ILE A 291 -1.60 0.38 19.30
CA ILE A 291 -0.84 1.58 19.67
C ILE A 291 -1.51 2.84 19.12
N GLU A 292 -1.95 2.82 17.86
CA GLU A 292 -2.67 3.93 17.24
C GLU A 292 -3.94 4.27 18.04
N LYS A 293 -4.66 3.24 18.48
CA LYS A 293 -5.94 3.38 19.16
C LYS A 293 -5.83 3.75 20.64
N TYR A 294 -4.94 3.09 21.37
CA TYR A 294 -4.87 3.18 22.84
C TYR A 294 -3.60 3.87 23.36
N GLY A 295 -2.58 4.03 22.53
CA GLY A 295 -1.25 4.49 22.92
C GLY A 295 -0.37 3.34 23.46
N GLU A 296 0.94 3.44 23.25
CA GLU A 296 1.92 2.38 23.57
C GLU A 296 1.98 2.05 25.05
N GLU A 297 1.97 3.07 25.91
CA GLU A 297 2.02 2.90 27.37
C GLU A 297 0.78 2.19 27.92
N SER A 298 -0.41 2.49 27.34
CA SER A 298 -1.66 1.83 27.73
C SER A 298 -1.66 0.32 27.46
N LEU A 299 -0.99 -0.12 26.43
CA LEU A 299 -0.92 -1.55 26.09
C LEU A 299 -0.13 -2.36 27.11
N ALA A 300 0.95 -1.78 27.65
CA ALA A 300 1.75 -2.44 28.68
C ALA A 300 1.02 -2.56 30.03
N GLU A 301 0.01 -1.71 30.29
CA GLU A 301 -0.61 -1.56 31.61
C GLU A 301 -2.04 -2.10 31.74
N ARG A 302 -2.80 -2.16 30.61
CA ARG A 302 -4.23 -2.48 30.67
C ARG A 302 -4.56 -3.95 30.82
N GLY A 303 -3.60 -4.85 30.56
CA GLY A 303 -3.85 -6.29 30.63
C GLY A 303 -4.93 -6.75 29.66
N LEU A 304 -4.89 -6.25 28.42
CA LEU A 304 -5.89 -6.59 27.41
C LEU A 304 -5.71 -8.03 26.90
N LYS A 305 -6.81 -8.73 26.67
CA LYS A 305 -6.85 -9.94 25.88
C LYS A 305 -7.37 -9.59 24.50
N VAL A 306 -6.50 -9.64 23.49
CA VAL A 306 -6.80 -9.29 22.10
C VAL A 306 -6.99 -10.57 21.32
N ILE A 307 -8.22 -10.83 20.86
CA ILE A 307 -8.54 -11.96 19.99
C ILE A 307 -8.50 -11.44 18.55
N THR A 308 -7.61 -12.05 17.76
CA THR A 308 -7.35 -11.62 16.39
C THR A 308 -8.21 -12.38 15.37
N THR A 309 -8.03 -12.06 14.10
CA THR A 309 -8.67 -12.78 12.99
C THR A 309 -7.80 -13.92 12.43
N LEU A 310 -6.56 -14.10 12.93
CA LEU A 310 -5.56 -14.99 12.38
C LEU A 310 -5.97 -16.47 12.53
N ASP A 311 -5.95 -17.20 11.42
CA ASP A 311 -5.96 -18.65 11.40
C ASP A 311 -4.53 -19.17 11.56
N LEU A 312 -4.19 -19.59 12.76
CA LEU A 312 -2.80 -19.93 13.08
C LEU A 312 -2.30 -21.17 12.35
N ASP A 313 -3.13 -22.19 12.14
CA ASP A 313 -2.75 -23.39 11.39
C ASP A 313 -2.42 -23.04 9.93
N LEU A 314 -3.25 -22.20 9.33
CA LEU A 314 -3.04 -21.73 7.96
C LEU A 314 -1.83 -20.78 7.86
N GLN A 315 -1.60 -19.94 8.88
CA GLN A 315 -0.44 -19.06 8.98
C GLN A 315 0.88 -19.87 9.01
N GLU A 316 0.98 -20.90 9.84
CA GLU A 316 2.19 -21.73 9.95
C GLU A 316 2.49 -22.48 8.64
N LYS A 317 1.45 -22.96 7.95
CA LYS A 317 1.59 -23.54 6.61
C LYS A 317 2.07 -22.50 5.60
N ALA A 318 1.54 -21.28 5.65
CA ALA A 318 1.96 -20.18 4.78
C ALA A 318 3.42 -19.80 5.02
N GLU A 319 3.86 -19.63 6.26
CA GLU A 319 5.26 -19.31 6.61
C GLU A 319 6.21 -20.37 6.05
N LYS A 320 5.88 -21.66 6.21
CA LYS A 320 6.68 -22.76 5.67
C LYS A 320 6.76 -22.70 4.14
N ILE A 321 5.63 -22.55 3.46
CA ILE A 321 5.57 -22.48 1.98
C ILE A 321 6.36 -21.28 1.47
N VAL A 322 6.15 -20.09 2.07
CA VAL A 322 6.85 -18.86 1.70
C VAL A 322 8.36 -19.03 1.86
N LYS A 323 8.82 -19.56 3.01
CA LYS A 323 10.25 -19.81 3.26
C LYS A 323 10.87 -20.75 2.24
N GLU A 324 10.26 -21.91 2.02
CA GLU A 324 10.77 -22.92 1.09
C GLU A 324 10.86 -22.38 -0.35
N LYS A 325 9.80 -21.72 -0.82
CA LYS A 325 9.75 -21.22 -2.20
C LYS A 325 10.61 -19.98 -2.41
N ALA A 326 10.68 -19.06 -1.44
CA ALA A 326 11.56 -17.90 -1.52
C ALA A 326 13.04 -18.29 -1.54
N LEU A 327 13.46 -19.29 -0.75
CA LEU A 327 14.83 -19.82 -0.80
C LEU A 327 15.18 -20.45 -2.16
N TYR A 328 14.21 -21.08 -2.81
CA TYR A 328 14.37 -21.57 -4.19
C TYR A 328 14.50 -20.38 -5.16
N ASN A 329 13.61 -19.40 -5.07
CA ASN A 329 13.59 -18.23 -5.95
C ASN A 329 14.86 -17.36 -5.80
N ALA A 330 15.40 -17.25 -4.59
CA ALA A 330 16.66 -16.55 -4.33
C ALA A 330 17.82 -17.14 -5.15
N LYS A 331 17.92 -18.47 -5.19
CA LYS A 331 18.98 -19.18 -5.93
C LYS A 331 18.75 -19.20 -7.43
N ALA A 332 17.49 -19.37 -7.87
CA ALA A 332 17.16 -19.54 -9.28
C ALA A 332 17.01 -18.22 -10.03
N PHE A 333 16.51 -17.18 -9.36
CA PHE A 333 16.02 -15.96 -10.01
C PHE A 333 16.52 -14.67 -9.38
N ASN A 334 17.40 -14.72 -8.39
CA ASN A 334 17.81 -13.55 -7.60
C ASN A 334 16.61 -12.80 -6.98
N ALA A 335 15.61 -13.55 -6.53
CA ALA A 335 14.43 -13.06 -5.82
C ALA A 335 14.53 -13.48 -4.36
N SER A 336 15.17 -12.66 -3.53
CA SER A 336 15.60 -13.02 -2.17
C SER A 336 14.47 -13.17 -1.18
N ASN A 337 13.32 -12.58 -1.44
CA ASN A 337 12.20 -12.53 -0.50
C ASN A 337 10.84 -12.81 -1.19
N ALA A 338 9.85 -13.15 -0.35
CA ALA A 338 8.45 -13.30 -0.75
C ALA A 338 7.53 -13.00 0.43
N ALA A 339 6.31 -12.54 0.12
CA ALA A 339 5.26 -12.25 1.08
C ALA A 339 3.93 -12.86 0.62
N LEU A 340 3.04 -13.13 1.58
CA LEU A 340 1.70 -13.67 1.31
C LEU A 340 0.70 -13.12 2.31
N VAL A 341 -0.47 -12.72 1.80
CA VAL A 341 -1.62 -12.31 2.61
C VAL A 341 -2.85 -13.08 2.12
N ALA A 342 -3.63 -13.59 3.07
CA ALA A 342 -4.93 -14.19 2.80
C ALA A 342 -6.01 -13.57 3.67
N ALA A 343 -7.20 -13.34 3.11
CA ALA A 343 -8.33 -12.77 3.81
C ALA A 343 -9.65 -13.43 3.39
N ASP A 344 -10.63 -13.35 4.27
CA ASP A 344 -12.00 -13.71 3.98
C ASP A 344 -12.75 -12.50 3.37
N PRO A 345 -13.15 -12.55 2.10
CA PRO A 345 -13.82 -11.43 1.45
C PRO A 345 -15.22 -11.13 1.98
N THR A 346 -15.83 -12.07 2.73
CA THR A 346 -17.20 -11.93 3.23
C THR A 346 -17.30 -11.08 4.50
N ASN A 347 -16.20 -10.92 5.22
CA ASN A 347 -16.16 -10.18 6.48
C ASN A 347 -14.89 -9.28 6.63
N GLY A 348 -13.89 -9.42 5.74
CA GLY A 348 -12.64 -8.64 5.79
C GLY A 348 -11.61 -9.18 6.78
N HIS A 349 -11.80 -10.36 7.38
CA HIS A 349 -10.83 -10.93 8.31
C HIS A 349 -9.52 -11.28 7.61
N ILE A 350 -8.40 -10.78 8.13
CA ILE A 350 -7.06 -11.19 7.71
C ILE A 350 -6.78 -12.56 8.35
N LEU A 351 -6.75 -13.59 7.52
CA LEU A 351 -6.53 -14.97 7.97
C LEU A 351 -5.04 -15.32 8.07
N VAL A 352 -4.22 -14.73 7.19
CA VAL A 352 -2.78 -14.98 7.09
C VAL A 352 -2.07 -13.67 6.70
N MET A 353 -0.92 -13.42 7.34
CA MET A 353 0.01 -12.35 6.95
C MET A 353 1.45 -12.79 7.14
N VAL A 354 2.13 -13.09 6.04
CA VAL A 354 3.56 -13.40 5.99
C VAL A 354 4.26 -12.28 5.25
N GLY A 355 5.02 -11.45 5.95
CA GLY A 355 5.65 -10.26 5.40
C GLY A 355 7.03 -10.50 4.79
N SER A 356 7.68 -11.64 5.09
CA SER A 356 8.96 -12.05 4.51
C SER A 356 9.14 -13.56 4.62
N ARG A 357 10.16 -14.09 3.95
CA ARG A 357 10.52 -15.52 4.00
C ARG A 357 10.88 -16.00 5.42
N ASP A 358 11.42 -15.12 6.25
CA ASP A 358 11.75 -15.37 7.64
C ASP A 358 11.91 -14.02 8.35
N TYR A 359 11.11 -13.78 9.38
CA TYR A 359 11.15 -12.53 10.14
C TYR A 359 12.52 -12.26 10.77
N PHE A 360 13.25 -13.30 11.17
CA PHE A 360 14.53 -13.20 11.87
C PHE A 360 15.76 -13.28 10.94
N ASP A 361 15.54 -13.32 9.63
CA ASP A 361 16.61 -13.34 8.63
C ASP A 361 17.18 -11.93 8.43
N THR A 362 18.37 -11.68 9.00
CA THR A 362 19.04 -10.39 8.93
C THR A 362 19.69 -10.11 7.57
N GLU A 363 19.93 -11.14 6.73
CA GLU A 363 20.51 -10.94 5.40
C GLU A 363 19.57 -10.22 4.44
N ILE A 364 18.26 -10.35 4.68
CA ILE A 364 17.22 -9.75 3.82
C ILE A 364 16.37 -8.70 4.55
N GLU A 365 16.79 -8.27 5.75
CA GLU A 365 15.94 -7.43 6.61
C GLU A 365 14.55 -8.07 6.81
N GLY A 366 14.55 -9.32 7.28
CA GLY A 366 13.35 -10.16 7.35
C GLY A 366 12.21 -9.59 8.17
N ASN A 367 12.48 -8.68 9.10
CA ASN A 367 11.52 -7.93 9.89
C ASN A 367 10.74 -6.89 9.05
N PHE A 368 11.24 -6.50 7.86
CA PHE A 368 10.53 -5.60 6.96
C PHE A 368 9.27 -6.28 6.41
N ASN A 369 8.10 -5.72 6.73
CA ASN A 369 6.81 -6.29 6.33
C ASN A 369 6.43 -5.85 4.91
N ILE A 370 6.73 -6.66 3.92
CA ILE A 370 6.38 -6.41 2.51
C ILE A 370 4.87 -6.30 2.30
N ALA A 371 4.05 -6.94 3.13
CA ALA A 371 2.59 -6.84 3.00
C ALA A 371 2.08 -5.39 3.15
N LEU A 372 2.84 -4.55 3.86
CA LEU A 372 2.53 -3.14 4.12
C LEU A 372 3.38 -2.17 3.31
N ALA A 373 4.39 -2.66 2.60
CA ALA A 373 5.28 -1.83 1.78
C ALA A 373 4.63 -1.43 0.45
N GLU A 374 4.93 -0.22 0.00
CA GLU A 374 4.51 0.27 -1.31
C GLU A 374 5.40 -0.33 -2.40
N ARG A 375 4.80 -1.08 -3.34
CA ARG A 375 5.46 -1.74 -4.46
C ARG A 375 4.63 -1.59 -5.72
N GLN A 376 5.29 -1.62 -6.88
CA GLN A 376 4.60 -1.51 -8.17
C GLN A 376 3.85 -2.81 -8.49
N PRO A 377 2.52 -2.77 -8.71
CA PRO A 377 1.69 -3.96 -8.90
C PRO A 377 1.83 -4.59 -10.30
N GLY A 378 2.44 -3.90 -11.25
CA GLY A 378 2.47 -4.35 -12.63
C GLY A 378 1.06 -4.61 -13.18
N SER A 379 0.92 -5.66 -13.98
CA SER A 379 -0.36 -6.05 -14.60
C SER A 379 -1.45 -6.49 -13.62
N SER A 380 -1.17 -6.66 -12.32
CA SER A 380 -2.22 -6.96 -11.34
C SER A 380 -3.17 -5.78 -11.09
N PHE A 381 -2.82 -4.59 -11.57
CA PHE A 381 -3.70 -3.41 -11.54
C PHE A 381 -4.76 -3.42 -12.67
N LYS A 382 -4.58 -4.19 -13.75
CA LYS A 382 -5.49 -4.23 -14.92
C LYS A 382 -6.97 -4.47 -14.57
N PRO A 383 -7.36 -5.39 -13.66
CA PRO A 383 -8.77 -5.63 -13.36
C PRO A 383 -9.53 -4.39 -12.92
N PHE A 384 -8.91 -3.45 -12.20
CA PHE A 384 -9.56 -2.19 -11.79
C PHE A 384 -9.87 -1.30 -12.99
N VAL A 385 -8.97 -1.25 -13.96
CA VAL A 385 -9.13 -0.48 -15.20
C VAL A 385 -10.25 -1.07 -16.06
N TYR A 386 -10.28 -2.41 -16.19
CA TYR A 386 -11.33 -3.10 -16.95
C TYR A 386 -12.69 -2.97 -16.27
N ALA A 387 -12.76 -3.09 -14.93
CA ALA A 387 -13.98 -2.84 -14.18
C ALA A 387 -14.50 -1.39 -14.36
N ALA A 388 -13.59 -0.40 -14.39
CA ALA A 388 -13.96 0.99 -14.68
C ALA A 388 -14.49 1.17 -16.11
N ALA A 389 -13.91 0.46 -17.09
CA ALA A 389 -14.43 0.44 -18.47
C ALA A 389 -15.84 -0.21 -18.52
N PHE A 390 -16.03 -1.35 -17.86
CA PHE A 390 -17.34 -2.02 -17.82
C PHE A 390 -18.40 -1.15 -17.12
N ARG A 391 -18.03 -0.43 -16.05
CA ARG A 391 -18.93 0.54 -15.40
C ARG A 391 -19.39 1.65 -16.36
N LYS A 392 -18.59 1.97 -17.38
CA LYS A 392 -18.87 2.99 -18.39
C LYS A 392 -19.76 2.48 -19.53
N GLY A 393 -19.96 1.15 -19.64
CA GLY A 393 -20.80 0.51 -20.65
C GLY A 393 -20.04 -0.32 -21.70
N TYR A 394 -18.71 -0.45 -21.56
CA TYR A 394 -17.96 -1.46 -22.31
C TYR A 394 -18.28 -2.85 -21.79
N THR A 395 -18.05 -3.89 -22.59
CA THR A 395 -18.35 -5.28 -22.23
C THR A 395 -17.10 -6.16 -22.36
N PRO A 396 -17.11 -7.38 -21.81
CA PRO A 396 -16.04 -8.36 -22.03
C PRO A 396 -15.78 -8.64 -23.52
N GLU A 397 -16.81 -8.58 -24.38
CA GLU A 397 -16.69 -8.84 -25.81
C GLU A 397 -16.35 -7.60 -26.65
N THR A 398 -16.25 -6.42 -26.03
CA THR A 398 -15.78 -5.22 -26.70
C THR A 398 -14.43 -5.47 -27.37
N VAL A 399 -14.31 -5.13 -28.67
CA VAL A 399 -13.10 -5.39 -29.45
C VAL A 399 -12.21 -4.17 -29.52
N VAL A 400 -10.91 -4.39 -29.26
CA VAL A 400 -9.82 -3.44 -29.52
C VAL A 400 -8.76 -4.14 -30.36
N PHE A 401 -7.96 -3.37 -31.10
CA PHE A 401 -6.86 -3.94 -31.88
C PHE A 401 -5.57 -4.02 -31.06
N ASP A 402 -5.03 -5.22 -30.90
CA ASP A 402 -3.70 -5.49 -30.36
C ASP A 402 -2.66 -5.37 -31.48
N LEU A 403 -2.27 -4.14 -31.78
CA LEU A 403 -1.30 -3.77 -32.81
C LEU A 403 -0.34 -2.75 -32.23
N LYS A 404 0.92 -2.74 -32.72
CA LYS A 404 1.93 -1.77 -32.29
C LYS A 404 1.40 -0.35 -32.50
N THR A 405 1.27 0.43 -31.43
CA THR A 405 0.54 1.71 -31.41
C THR A 405 1.36 2.75 -30.67
N GLN A 406 1.51 3.95 -31.22
CA GLN A 406 2.03 5.13 -30.53
C GLN A 406 0.90 5.78 -29.74
N PHE A 407 1.11 6.00 -28.44
CA PHE A 407 0.13 6.62 -27.54
C PHE A 407 0.45 8.07 -27.19
N SER A 408 1.69 8.52 -27.40
CA SER A 408 2.06 9.91 -27.17
C SER A 408 1.68 10.79 -28.37
N THR A 409 0.92 11.85 -28.09
CA THR A 409 0.56 12.86 -29.13
C THR A 409 1.70 13.80 -29.47
N ALA A 410 2.82 13.75 -28.75
CA ALA A 410 4.05 14.48 -29.09
C ALA A 410 4.83 13.83 -30.23
N CYS A 411 4.53 12.57 -30.58
CA CYS A 411 5.18 11.82 -31.66
C CYS A 411 4.19 11.57 -32.79
N THR A 412 4.70 11.23 -33.99
CA THR A 412 3.86 10.87 -35.14
C THR A 412 3.32 9.44 -34.98
N PRO A 413 2.18 9.09 -35.62
CA PRO A 413 1.57 7.76 -35.51
C PRO A 413 2.45 6.60 -35.99
N ASP A 414 3.39 6.87 -36.88
CA ASP A 414 4.36 5.92 -37.46
C ASP A 414 5.65 5.78 -36.63
N ASN A 415 5.84 6.63 -35.62
CA ASN A 415 6.98 6.51 -34.72
C ASN A 415 6.66 5.52 -33.58
N PHE A 416 7.08 4.27 -33.75
CA PHE A 416 6.87 3.22 -32.73
C PHE A 416 7.99 3.13 -31.68
N SER A 417 8.75 4.21 -31.46
CA SER A 417 9.71 4.32 -30.38
C SER A 417 9.00 4.56 -29.02
N SER A 418 9.67 4.20 -27.93
CA SER A 418 9.32 4.60 -26.57
C SER A 418 10.42 5.46 -25.95
N GLU A 419 11.23 6.14 -26.77
CA GLU A 419 12.29 7.04 -26.32
C GLU A 419 11.79 8.49 -26.20
N GLY A 420 12.31 9.23 -25.22
CA GLY A 420 11.96 10.62 -24.98
C GLY A 420 10.48 10.77 -24.59
N GLU A 421 9.72 11.57 -25.36
CA GLU A 421 8.29 11.81 -25.15
C GLU A 421 7.38 10.78 -25.83
N CYS A 422 7.96 9.84 -26.61
CA CYS A 422 7.20 8.80 -27.30
C CYS A 422 6.84 7.65 -26.35
N TYR A 423 5.68 7.02 -26.60
CA TYR A 423 5.21 5.88 -25.80
C TYR A 423 4.52 4.84 -26.67
N SER A 424 5.24 3.77 -26.98
CA SER A 424 4.75 2.63 -27.76
C SER A 424 5.11 1.31 -27.05
N PRO A 425 4.33 0.89 -26.05
CA PRO A 425 4.60 -0.32 -25.29
C PRO A 425 4.44 -1.58 -26.15
N GLU A 426 5.09 -2.66 -25.72
CA GLU A 426 4.99 -3.97 -26.35
C GLU A 426 4.31 -4.98 -25.41
N ASN A 427 3.74 -6.04 -25.99
CA ASN A 427 3.29 -7.19 -25.23
C ASN A 427 4.51 -7.98 -24.70
N TYR A 428 4.30 -8.76 -23.62
CA TYR A 428 5.37 -9.55 -22.99
C TYR A 428 6.04 -10.54 -23.95
N ASP A 429 5.26 -11.15 -24.86
CA ASP A 429 5.72 -12.12 -25.86
C ASP A 429 6.11 -11.50 -27.20
N HIS A 430 6.14 -10.17 -27.30
CA HIS A 430 6.43 -9.39 -28.51
C HIS A 430 5.52 -9.74 -29.71
N ARG A 431 4.33 -10.32 -29.47
CA ARG A 431 3.36 -10.69 -30.50
C ARG A 431 2.17 -9.74 -30.46
N PHE A 432 1.61 -9.51 -31.65
CA PHE A 432 0.42 -8.70 -31.87
C PHE A 432 -0.69 -9.60 -32.46
N ARG A 433 -1.91 -9.49 -31.93
CA ARG A 433 -2.99 -10.44 -32.20
C ARG A 433 -4.06 -9.89 -33.15
N GLY A 434 -3.94 -8.63 -33.57
CA GLY A 434 -4.99 -7.97 -34.35
C GLY A 434 -6.23 -7.66 -33.50
N PRO A 435 -7.45 -7.88 -34.00
CA PRO A 435 -8.68 -7.67 -33.23
C PRO A 435 -8.79 -8.67 -32.10
N VAL A 436 -9.00 -8.17 -30.87
CA VAL A 436 -9.09 -8.98 -29.65
C VAL A 436 -10.15 -8.42 -28.71
N SER A 437 -10.96 -9.32 -28.10
CA SER A 437 -11.94 -8.91 -27.07
C SER A 437 -11.24 -8.48 -25.78
N LEU A 438 -11.89 -7.61 -24.98
CA LEU A 438 -11.41 -7.25 -23.67
C LEU A 438 -11.27 -8.47 -22.75
N ARG A 439 -12.13 -9.50 -22.89
CA ARG A 439 -11.99 -10.80 -22.23
C ARG A 439 -10.62 -11.41 -22.50
N ASN A 440 -10.28 -11.64 -23.75
CA ASN A 440 -9.01 -12.24 -24.12
C ASN A 440 -7.83 -11.37 -23.76
N ALA A 441 -7.97 -10.05 -23.89
CA ALA A 441 -6.93 -9.07 -23.55
C ALA A 441 -6.59 -9.10 -22.03
N LEU A 442 -7.60 -9.15 -21.15
CA LEU A 442 -7.39 -9.22 -19.70
C LEU A 442 -6.88 -10.60 -19.27
N ALA A 443 -7.47 -11.68 -19.80
CA ALA A 443 -7.09 -13.04 -19.46
C ALA A 443 -5.64 -13.36 -19.86
N GLN A 444 -5.18 -12.88 -21.04
CA GLN A 444 -3.81 -12.99 -21.52
C GLN A 444 -2.90 -11.84 -21.06
N SER A 445 -3.41 -10.91 -20.25
CA SER A 445 -2.62 -9.81 -19.71
C SER A 445 -1.92 -8.95 -20.77
N LEU A 446 -2.53 -8.76 -21.96
CA LEU A 446 -1.95 -7.98 -23.05
C LEU A 446 -1.74 -6.51 -22.65
N ASN A 447 -0.62 -5.92 -23.06
CA ASN A 447 -0.26 -4.55 -22.66
C ASN A 447 -0.97 -3.50 -23.51
N ILE A 448 -0.90 -3.62 -24.85
CA ILE A 448 -1.47 -2.63 -25.76
C ILE A 448 -2.98 -2.51 -25.59
N PRO A 449 -3.77 -3.61 -25.57
CA PRO A 449 -5.19 -3.53 -25.28
C PRO A 449 -5.49 -2.92 -23.89
N ALA A 450 -4.65 -3.21 -22.90
CA ALA A 450 -4.84 -2.64 -21.55
C ALA A 450 -4.63 -1.12 -21.53
N VAL A 451 -3.61 -0.60 -22.23
CA VAL A 451 -3.39 0.85 -22.38
C VAL A 451 -4.58 1.50 -23.09
N LYS A 452 -5.10 0.87 -24.15
CA LYS A 452 -6.32 1.31 -24.83
C LYS A 452 -7.52 1.32 -23.88
N THR A 453 -7.68 0.25 -23.08
CA THR A 453 -8.75 0.15 -22.09
C THR A 453 -8.66 1.24 -21.02
N LEU A 454 -7.45 1.58 -20.53
CA LEU A 454 -7.28 2.70 -19.61
C LEU A 454 -7.67 4.05 -20.23
N TYR A 455 -7.33 4.26 -21.49
CA TYR A 455 -7.76 5.47 -22.22
C TYR A 455 -9.29 5.56 -22.31
N LEU A 456 -9.95 4.45 -22.63
CA LEU A 456 -11.40 4.37 -22.74
C LEU A 456 -12.09 4.51 -21.38
N ALA A 457 -11.56 3.86 -20.34
CA ALA A 457 -12.08 3.94 -18.98
C ALA A 457 -11.91 5.33 -18.37
N GLY A 458 -10.76 5.95 -18.58
CA GLY A 458 -10.31 7.17 -17.93
C GLY A 458 -9.39 6.88 -16.72
N ILE A 459 -8.31 7.67 -16.59
CA ILE A 459 -7.34 7.52 -15.50
C ILE A 459 -7.98 7.86 -14.15
N LYS A 460 -8.73 8.97 -14.09
CA LYS A 460 -9.39 9.43 -12.85
C LYS A 460 -10.44 8.44 -12.36
N GLU A 461 -11.23 7.91 -13.28
CA GLU A 461 -12.27 6.93 -13.02
C GLU A 461 -11.69 5.61 -12.53
N SER A 462 -10.58 5.17 -13.12
CA SER A 462 -9.87 3.95 -12.72
C SER A 462 -9.24 4.07 -11.32
N ILE A 463 -8.58 5.20 -11.02
CA ILE A 463 -8.03 5.50 -9.70
C ILE A 463 -9.14 5.67 -8.67
N GLY A 464 -10.23 6.37 -9.04
CA GLY A 464 -11.39 6.54 -8.18
C GLY A 464 -11.99 5.20 -7.75
N LEU A 465 -12.18 4.28 -8.71
CA LEU A 465 -12.65 2.93 -8.41
C LEU A 465 -11.67 2.15 -7.53
N ALA A 466 -10.37 2.16 -7.84
CA ALA A 466 -9.36 1.48 -7.03
C ALA A 466 -9.35 1.99 -5.58
N ARG A 467 -9.53 3.30 -5.38
CA ARG A 467 -9.65 3.92 -4.05
C ARG A 467 -10.94 3.50 -3.33
N ASP A 468 -12.08 3.50 -4.03
CA ASP A 468 -13.35 3.02 -3.46
C ASP A 468 -13.22 1.56 -3.02
N MET A 469 -12.43 0.76 -3.72
CA MET A 469 -12.11 -0.63 -3.38
C MET A 469 -11.02 -0.79 -2.31
N GLY A 470 -10.40 0.31 -1.82
CA GLY A 470 -9.51 0.29 -0.66
C GLY A 470 -8.03 0.57 -0.93
N ILE A 471 -7.62 0.91 -2.14
CA ILE A 471 -6.23 1.30 -2.44
C ILE A 471 -6.03 2.76 -2.05
N SER A 472 -5.23 3.01 -1.00
CA SER A 472 -5.04 4.34 -0.42
C SER A 472 -3.89 5.14 -1.05
N THR A 473 -2.93 4.46 -1.67
CA THR A 473 -1.65 5.05 -2.10
C THR A 473 -1.77 5.94 -3.34
N LEU A 474 -2.77 5.73 -4.20
CA LEU A 474 -2.97 6.47 -5.44
C LEU A 474 -3.73 7.80 -5.19
N THR A 475 -3.10 8.76 -4.52
CA THR A 475 -3.76 9.97 -4.02
C THR A 475 -4.01 11.05 -5.07
N ASN A 476 -3.11 11.21 -6.05
CA ASN A 476 -3.19 12.29 -7.05
C ASN A 476 -3.22 11.73 -8.49
N ALA A 477 -4.41 11.67 -9.07
CA ALA A 477 -4.62 11.14 -10.42
C ALA A 477 -3.87 11.92 -11.53
N ASN A 478 -3.48 13.18 -11.30
CA ASN A 478 -2.78 13.98 -12.29
C ASN A 478 -1.28 13.61 -12.44
N GLN A 479 -0.74 12.80 -11.54
CA GLN A 479 0.64 12.31 -11.58
C GLN A 479 0.81 11.09 -12.50
N TYR A 480 -0.30 10.45 -12.88
CA TYR A 480 -0.29 9.20 -13.62
C TYR A 480 -0.69 9.41 -15.08
N GLY A 481 0.02 8.72 -15.96
CA GLY A 481 -0.27 8.61 -17.39
C GLY A 481 -0.86 7.24 -17.74
N LEU A 482 -0.84 6.91 -19.04
CA LEU A 482 -1.32 5.62 -19.55
C LEU A 482 -0.46 4.43 -19.07
N THR A 483 0.72 4.65 -18.51
CA THR A 483 1.56 3.63 -17.87
C THR A 483 0.94 3.06 -16.58
N LEU A 484 -0.05 3.75 -15.98
CA LEU A 484 -0.73 3.30 -14.76
C LEU A 484 -1.25 1.86 -14.87
N VAL A 485 -1.86 1.49 -16.01
CA VAL A 485 -2.42 0.15 -16.23
C VAL A 485 -1.35 -0.95 -16.28
N LEU A 486 -0.09 -0.58 -16.49
CA LEU A 486 1.06 -1.47 -16.43
C LEU A 486 1.78 -1.44 -15.07
N GLY A 487 1.17 -0.77 -14.08
CA GLY A 487 1.67 -0.71 -12.72
C GLY A 487 2.55 0.51 -12.41
N GLY A 488 2.33 1.63 -13.11
CA GLY A 488 3.07 2.87 -12.88
C GLY A 488 2.75 3.61 -11.57
N GLY A 489 1.96 3.01 -10.66
CA GLY A 489 1.65 3.52 -9.32
C GLY A 489 1.93 2.45 -8.28
N GLU A 490 2.47 2.83 -7.12
CA GLU A 490 2.82 1.90 -6.03
C GLU A 490 1.60 1.62 -5.15
N VAL A 491 1.48 0.36 -4.68
CA VAL A 491 0.37 -0.13 -3.86
C VAL A 491 0.89 -1.12 -2.81
N LYS A 492 0.09 -1.37 -1.76
CA LYS A 492 0.41 -2.35 -0.72
C LYS A 492 -0.26 -3.69 -1.02
N LEU A 493 0.45 -4.81 -0.74
CA LEU A 493 -0.10 -6.15 -0.94
C LEU A 493 -1.39 -6.36 -0.13
N LEU A 494 -1.42 -5.88 1.11
CA LEU A 494 -2.60 -5.97 1.97
C LEU A 494 -3.81 -5.25 1.33
N GLU A 495 -3.63 -4.04 0.81
CA GLU A 495 -4.70 -3.27 0.16
C GLU A 495 -5.17 -3.94 -1.14
N MET A 496 -4.24 -4.51 -1.91
CA MET A 496 -4.58 -5.28 -3.12
C MET A 496 -5.42 -6.51 -2.80
N VAL A 497 -5.11 -7.23 -1.73
CA VAL A 497 -5.93 -8.37 -1.26
C VAL A 497 -7.34 -7.90 -0.90
N GLY A 498 -7.49 -6.81 -0.14
CA GLY A 498 -8.80 -6.24 0.18
C GLY A 498 -9.58 -5.79 -1.06
N ALA A 499 -8.91 -5.15 -2.01
CA ALA A 499 -9.53 -4.70 -3.25
C ALA A 499 -9.98 -5.87 -4.15
N TYR A 500 -9.18 -6.95 -4.25
CA TYR A 500 -9.60 -8.17 -4.94
C TYR A 500 -10.71 -8.91 -4.20
N GLY A 501 -10.77 -8.80 -2.86
CA GLY A 501 -11.89 -9.25 -2.05
C GLY A 501 -13.23 -8.62 -2.47
N THR A 502 -13.21 -7.37 -2.94
CA THR A 502 -14.41 -6.71 -3.50
C THR A 502 -14.90 -7.40 -4.76
N PHE A 503 -14.02 -7.90 -5.64
CA PHE A 503 -14.43 -8.71 -6.80
C PHE A 503 -15.00 -10.07 -6.36
N ALA A 504 -14.40 -10.71 -5.34
CA ALA A 504 -14.84 -11.98 -4.80
C ALA A 504 -16.24 -11.89 -4.16
N ASN A 505 -16.55 -10.76 -3.52
CA ASN A 505 -17.75 -10.53 -2.73
C ASN A 505 -18.75 -9.58 -3.44
N GLU A 506 -19.04 -9.85 -4.71
CA GLU A 506 -20.12 -9.20 -5.47
C GLU A 506 -20.10 -7.66 -5.43
N GLY A 507 -18.91 -7.06 -5.33
CA GLY A 507 -18.72 -5.60 -5.28
C GLY A 507 -18.90 -4.98 -3.90
N VAL A 508 -19.12 -5.77 -2.88
CA VAL A 508 -19.10 -5.34 -1.48
C VAL A 508 -17.66 -5.35 -0.98
N ARG A 509 -17.15 -4.17 -0.62
CA ARG A 509 -15.88 -4.02 0.08
C ARG A 509 -16.09 -4.21 1.57
N HIS A 510 -15.31 -5.09 2.18
CA HIS A 510 -15.08 -5.11 3.62
C HIS A 510 -13.73 -4.47 3.93
N GLU A 511 -13.66 -3.68 4.98
CA GLU A 511 -12.39 -3.20 5.50
C GLU A 511 -11.63 -4.37 6.11
N LEU A 512 -10.34 -4.49 5.79
CA LEU A 512 -9.53 -5.57 6.33
C LEU A 512 -9.29 -5.38 7.82
N GLN A 513 -9.52 -6.41 8.60
CA GLN A 513 -9.45 -6.41 10.06
C GLN A 513 -8.49 -7.49 10.56
N GLY A 514 -7.59 -7.09 11.48
CA GLY A 514 -6.69 -8.00 12.16
C GLY A 514 -7.17 -8.37 13.58
N ILE A 515 -8.19 -7.69 14.10
CA ILE A 515 -8.71 -7.86 15.46
C ILE A 515 -10.21 -8.15 15.38
N GLN A 516 -10.67 -9.18 16.09
CA GLN A 516 -12.10 -9.49 16.23
C GLN A 516 -12.66 -8.85 17.51
N ARG A 517 -11.96 -9.02 18.64
CA ARG A 517 -12.47 -8.66 19.96
C ARG A 517 -11.37 -8.30 20.93
N ILE A 518 -11.65 -7.34 21.79
CA ILE A 518 -10.76 -6.92 22.86
C ILE A 518 -11.50 -7.09 24.18
N GLU A 519 -10.92 -7.83 25.11
CA GLU A 519 -11.40 -8.06 26.48
C GLU A 519 -10.46 -7.40 27.48
N ASP A 520 -11.00 -7.05 28.66
CA ASP A 520 -10.16 -6.66 29.80
C ASP A 520 -9.58 -7.90 30.50
N ALA A 521 -8.75 -7.66 31.51
CA ALA A 521 -8.13 -8.72 32.33
C ALA A 521 -9.14 -9.65 33.08
N ASN A 522 -10.38 -9.23 33.20
CA ASN A 522 -11.46 -9.98 33.88
C ASN A 522 -12.32 -10.75 32.86
N GLY A 523 -12.01 -10.65 31.55
CA GLY A 523 -12.79 -11.25 30.50
C GLY A 523 -14.02 -10.43 30.06
N THR A 524 -14.13 -9.16 30.50
CA THR A 524 -15.20 -8.27 30.08
C THR A 524 -14.88 -7.76 28.67
N VAL A 525 -15.81 -7.90 27.74
CA VAL A 525 -15.64 -7.37 26.38
C VAL A 525 -15.61 -5.84 26.43
N ILE A 526 -14.46 -5.27 26.04
CA ILE A 526 -14.27 -3.82 25.87
C ILE A 526 -14.79 -3.40 24.50
N GLU A 527 -14.51 -4.23 23.50
CA GLU A 527 -14.86 -3.94 22.11
C GLU A 527 -15.01 -5.23 21.31
N GLU A 528 -16.06 -5.29 20.52
CA GLU A 528 -16.25 -6.27 19.48
C GLU A 528 -16.25 -5.53 18.13
N ILE A 529 -15.40 -5.98 17.19
CA ILE A 529 -15.19 -5.26 15.93
C ILE A 529 -16.08 -5.89 14.87
N GLU A 530 -17.16 -5.20 14.55
CA GLU A 530 -18.09 -5.62 13.51
C GLU A 530 -17.51 -5.34 12.10
N PRO A 531 -17.71 -6.24 11.14
CA PRO A 531 -17.30 -6.03 9.75
C PRO A 531 -17.97 -4.81 9.13
N VAL A 532 -17.18 -3.86 8.62
CA VAL A 532 -17.70 -2.69 7.90
C VAL A 532 -17.81 -3.04 6.42
N ALA A 533 -19.05 -3.14 5.92
CA ALA A 533 -19.37 -3.46 4.55
C ALA A 533 -19.86 -2.26 3.76
N LYS A 534 -19.37 -2.09 2.52
CA LYS A 534 -19.82 -1.03 1.60
C LYS A 534 -19.92 -1.56 0.18
N GLN A 535 -21.09 -1.42 -0.46
CA GLN A 535 -21.22 -1.66 -1.90
C GLN A 535 -20.48 -0.56 -2.67
N VAL A 536 -19.45 -0.90 -3.41
CA VAL A 536 -18.60 0.06 -4.16
C VAL A 536 -18.57 -0.22 -5.67
N LEU A 537 -18.99 -1.41 -6.08
CA LEU A 537 -19.06 -1.81 -7.49
C LEU A 537 -20.35 -2.60 -7.73
N ASP A 538 -20.91 -2.44 -8.94
CA ASP A 538 -22.10 -3.22 -9.35
C ASP A 538 -21.75 -4.73 -9.40
N PRO A 539 -22.57 -5.62 -8.82
CA PRO A 539 -22.34 -7.06 -8.85
C PRO A 539 -22.14 -7.63 -10.27
N ASN A 540 -22.84 -7.13 -11.26
CA ASN A 540 -22.71 -7.59 -12.64
C ASN A 540 -21.32 -7.36 -13.21
N ILE A 541 -20.65 -6.25 -12.81
CA ILE A 541 -19.28 -5.97 -13.23
C ILE A 541 -18.30 -6.94 -12.55
N THR A 542 -18.54 -7.28 -11.28
CA THR A 542 -17.70 -8.27 -10.59
C THR A 542 -17.84 -9.66 -11.19
N TYR A 543 -19.06 -10.04 -11.61
CA TYR A 543 -19.27 -11.32 -12.30
C TYR A 543 -18.51 -11.37 -13.63
N GLN A 544 -18.51 -10.27 -14.40
CA GLN A 544 -17.74 -10.17 -15.65
C GLN A 544 -16.23 -10.29 -15.40
N ILE A 545 -15.69 -9.60 -14.38
CA ILE A 545 -14.25 -9.67 -14.04
C ILE A 545 -13.88 -11.08 -13.57
N SER A 546 -14.67 -11.67 -12.68
CA SER A 546 -14.43 -13.02 -12.13
C SER A 546 -14.50 -14.08 -13.21
N ASP A 547 -15.47 -13.99 -14.11
CA ASP A 547 -15.64 -14.87 -15.25
C ASP A 547 -14.42 -14.82 -16.19
N ILE A 548 -13.91 -13.62 -16.50
CA ILE A 548 -12.68 -13.46 -17.32
C ILE A 548 -11.46 -14.04 -16.59
N LEU A 549 -11.29 -13.74 -15.30
CA LEU A 549 -10.13 -14.18 -14.53
C LEU A 549 -10.17 -15.67 -14.15
N ASN A 550 -11.31 -16.32 -14.25
CA ASN A 550 -11.49 -17.77 -14.08
C ASN A 550 -11.37 -18.53 -15.43
N ASP A 551 -11.50 -17.84 -16.57
CA ASP A 551 -11.52 -18.45 -17.90
C ASP A 551 -10.14 -18.98 -18.30
N ASN A 552 -9.91 -20.29 -18.08
CA ASN A 552 -8.65 -20.95 -18.43
C ASN A 552 -8.46 -21.06 -19.96
N VAL A 553 -9.54 -21.12 -20.75
CA VAL A 553 -9.45 -21.18 -22.22
C VAL A 553 -8.91 -19.87 -22.77
N ALA A 554 -9.50 -18.74 -22.35
CA ALA A 554 -9.03 -17.42 -22.73
C ALA A 554 -7.57 -17.14 -22.28
N ARG A 555 -7.13 -17.72 -21.16
CA ARG A 555 -5.79 -17.58 -20.58
C ARG A 555 -4.73 -18.45 -21.24
N THR A 556 -5.13 -19.61 -21.77
CA THR A 556 -4.24 -20.65 -22.30
C THR A 556 -3.19 -20.15 -23.32
N PRO A 557 -3.49 -19.20 -24.24
CA PRO A 557 -2.50 -18.76 -25.23
C PRO A 557 -1.24 -18.15 -24.64
N LEU A 558 -1.30 -17.58 -23.41
CA LEU A 558 -0.13 -17.01 -22.72
C LEU A 558 0.44 -17.93 -21.65
N TYR A 559 -0.41 -18.59 -20.87
CA TYR A 559 0.01 -19.32 -19.65
C TYR A 559 0.08 -20.84 -19.83
N GLY A 560 -0.48 -21.37 -20.91
CA GLY A 560 -0.67 -22.80 -21.10
C GLY A 560 -1.89 -23.36 -20.35
N ALA A 561 -2.41 -24.48 -20.82
CA ALA A 561 -3.65 -25.07 -20.30
C ALA A 561 -3.52 -25.58 -18.84
N ASN A 562 -2.33 -26.03 -18.44
CA ASN A 562 -2.04 -26.61 -17.12
C ASN A 562 -1.13 -25.73 -16.26
N SER A 563 -1.34 -24.40 -16.29
CA SER A 563 -0.57 -23.45 -15.46
C SER A 563 -0.92 -23.57 -13.98
N SER A 564 -0.05 -23.06 -13.10
CA SER A 564 -0.32 -22.95 -11.65
C SER A 564 -1.56 -22.12 -11.31
N LEU A 565 -2.12 -21.38 -12.26
CA LEU A 565 -3.34 -20.60 -12.10
C LEU A 565 -4.62 -21.41 -12.34
N TYR A 566 -4.51 -22.63 -12.83
CA TYR A 566 -5.67 -23.48 -13.15
C TYR A 566 -5.97 -24.49 -12.04
N PHE A 567 -7.19 -24.51 -11.58
CA PHE A 567 -7.71 -25.43 -10.57
C PHE A 567 -8.82 -26.32 -11.20
N PRO A 568 -8.48 -27.57 -11.56
CA PRO A 568 -9.48 -28.46 -12.14
C PRO A 568 -10.66 -28.68 -11.20
N GLY A 569 -11.88 -28.41 -11.69
CA GLY A 569 -13.11 -28.65 -10.95
C GLY A 569 -13.43 -27.61 -9.87
N ARG A 570 -12.67 -26.51 -9.75
CA ARG A 570 -12.93 -25.43 -8.82
C ARG A 570 -12.74 -24.06 -9.48
N ASP A 571 -13.67 -23.15 -9.25
CA ASP A 571 -13.60 -21.78 -9.75
C ASP A 571 -12.60 -20.98 -8.94
N VAL A 572 -11.53 -20.52 -9.62
CA VAL A 572 -10.50 -19.65 -9.04
C VAL A 572 -10.12 -18.57 -10.04
N ALA A 573 -10.52 -17.36 -9.76
CA ALA A 573 -10.11 -16.19 -10.52
C ALA A 573 -8.70 -15.79 -10.13
N ALA A 574 -7.81 -15.50 -11.11
CA ALA A 574 -6.43 -15.16 -10.80
C ALA A 574 -5.83 -14.18 -11.81
N LYS A 575 -4.95 -13.30 -11.33
CA LYS A 575 -4.20 -12.32 -12.12
C LYS A 575 -2.77 -12.21 -11.64
N THR A 576 -1.81 -12.30 -12.56
CA THR A 576 -0.40 -12.03 -12.29
C THR A 576 -0.06 -10.56 -12.53
N GLY A 577 0.96 -10.09 -11.83
CA GLY A 577 1.61 -8.80 -12.06
C GLY A 577 3.11 -8.98 -12.20
N THR A 578 3.74 -8.16 -13.02
CA THR A 578 5.20 -8.10 -13.18
C THR A 578 5.58 -6.68 -13.56
N THR A 579 6.61 -6.13 -12.92
CA THR A 579 7.14 -4.81 -13.28
C THR A 579 8.12 -4.91 -14.44
N ASN A 580 8.19 -3.86 -15.27
CA ASN A 580 9.08 -3.82 -16.42
C ASN A 580 10.56 -3.97 -16.05
N ASP A 581 10.96 -3.46 -14.87
CA ASP A 581 12.33 -3.49 -14.36
C ASP A 581 12.68 -4.79 -13.63
N LYS A 582 11.82 -5.82 -13.69
CA LYS A 582 12.01 -7.12 -13.02
C LYS A 582 12.14 -7.03 -11.49
N ARG A 583 11.53 -6.06 -10.84
CA ARG A 583 11.68 -5.85 -9.39
C ARG A 583 10.62 -6.57 -8.58
N ASP A 584 9.40 -6.65 -9.10
CA ASP A 584 8.24 -7.18 -8.40
C ASP A 584 7.51 -8.22 -9.24
N ALA A 585 7.24 -9.37 -8.65
CA ALA A 585 6.38 -10.41 -9.20
C ALA A 585 5.18 -10.61 -8.26
N TRP A 586 3.96 -10.49 -8.81
CA TRP A 586 2.70 -10.56 -8.08
C TRP A 586 1.80 -11.67 -8.59
N VAL A 587 1.00 -12.21 -7.70
CA VAL A 587 -0.20 -12.97 -8.05
C VAL A 587 -1.30 -12.66 -7.04
N LEU A 588 -2.47 -12.29 -7.54
CA LEU A 588 -3.70 -12.13 -6.76
C LEU A 588 -4.71 -13.12 -7.32
N GLY A 589 -5.38 -13.84 -6.44
CA GLY A 589 -6.47 -14.71 -6.87
C GLY A 589 -7.46 -14.97 -5.75
N TYR A 590 -8.65 -15.41 -6.13
CA TYR A 590 -9.76 -15.55 -5.19
C TYR A 590 -10.79 -16.61 -5.63
N THR A 591 -11.50 -17.08 -4.65
CA THR A 591 -12.82 -17.74 -4.75
C THR A 591 -13.84 -16.83 -4.05
N PRO A 592 -15.15 -17.09 -4.09
CA PRO A 592 -16.13 -16.28 -3.36
C PRO A 592 -15.92 -16.22 -1.84
N ASN A 593 -15.15 -17.14 -1.25
CA ASN A 593 -14.92 -17.24 0.20
C ASN A 593 -13.44 -17.20 0.65
N LEU A 594 -12.52 -16.84 -0.26
CA LEU A 594 -11.10 -16.67 0.06
C LEU A 594 -10.43 -15.77 -0.97
N VAL A 595 -9.63 -14.81 -0.53
CA VAL A 595 -8.76 -14.02 -1.39
C VAL A 595 -7.31 -14.15 -0.92
N VAL A 596 -6.39 -14.37 -1.86
CA VAL A 596 -4.96 -14.57 -1.57
C VAL A 596 -4.12 -13.75 -2.53
N GLY A 597 -3.23 -12.95 -1.96
CA GLY A 597 -2.19 -12.23 -2.70
C GLY A 597 -0.80 -12.70 -2.29
N ALA A 598 0.10 -12.83 -3.26
CA ALA A 598 1.49 -13.10 -3.00
C ALA A 598 2.41 -12.21 -3.85
N TRP A 599 3.57 -11.91 -3.28
CA TRP A 599 4.63 -11.11 -3.89
C TRP A 599 5.99 -11.82 -3.77
N ALA A 600 6.86 -11.65 -4.78
CA ALA A 600 8.28 -12.02 -4.72
C ALA A 600 9.15 -10.93 -5.34
N GLY A 601 10.34 -10.72 -4.77
CA GLY A 601 11.31 -9.72 -5.18
C GLY A 601 12.44 -9.57 -4.17
N ASN A 602 13.03 -8.37 -4.15
CA ASN A 602 14.10 -8.02 -3.21
C ASN A 602 13.66 -6.83 -2.33
N ASN A 603 13.98 -6.85 -1.03
CA ASN A 603 13.61 -5.77 -0.11
C ASN A 603 14.24 -4.44 -0.53
N ASP A 604 15.48 -4.46 -1.00
CA ASP A 604 16.24 -3.33 -1.50
C ASP A 604 15.86 -2.87 -2.92
N ASN A 605 14.79 -3.44 -3.46
CA ASN A 605 14.27 -3.12 -4.79
C ASN A 605 15.23 -3.43 -5.97
N GLN A 606 16.22 -4.31 -5.77
CA GLN A 606 17.08 -4.80 -6.86
C GLN A 606 16.29 -5.68 -7.82
N SER A 607 16.71 -5.68 -9.10
CA SER A 607 16.08 -6.47 -10.15
C SER A 607 16.35 -7.97 -9.99
N MET A 608 15.35 -8.79 -10.26
CA MET A 608 15.46 -10.24 -10.39
C MET A 608 16.10 -10.62 -11.73
N SER A 609 16.64 -11.84 -11.83
CA SER A 609 17.28 -12.33 -13.06
C SER A 609 16.28 -12.63 -14.17
N GLU A 610 15.10 -13.12 -13.82
CA GLU A 610 14.01 -13.48 -14.71
C GLU A 610 12.80 -12.56 -14.53
N ILE A 611 11.99 -12.43 -15.60
CA ILE A 611 10.77 -11.66 -15.56
C ILE A 611 9.62 -12.64 -15.65
N SER A 612 8.90 -12.87 -14.58
CA SER A 612 7.56 -13.44 -14.74
C SER A 612 6.80 -13.43 -13.43
N GLY A 613 5.55 -12.98 -13.44
CA GLY A 613 4.60 -13.33 -12.41
C GLY A 613 4.54 -14.84 -12.14
N LEU A 614 5.06 -15.66 -13.08
CA LEU A 614 5.18 -17.11 -12.95
C LEU A 614 6.19 -17.56 -11.89
N ILE A 615 7.15 -16.72 -11.49
CA ILE A 615 8.09 -17.02 -10.38
C ILE A 615 7.34 -17.21 -9.07
N ILE A 616 6.30 -16.41 -8.82
CA ILE A 616 5.54 -16.45 -7.58
C ILE A 616 4.33 -17.39 -7.64
N THR A 617 3.81 -17.72 -8.83
CA THR A 617 2.61 -18.56 -8.95
C THR A 617 2.73 -19.95 -8.34
N PRO A 618 3.91 -20.65 -8.35
CA PRO A 618 4.04 -21.93 -7.66
C PRO A 618 3.94 -21.84 -6.13
N LEU A 619 4.36 -20.70 -5.54
CA LEU A 619 4.19 -20.42 -4.11
C LEU A 619 2.72 -20.22 -3.79
N TRP A 620 2.08 -19.30 -4.53
CA TRP A 620 0.67 -18.98 -4.37
C TRP A 620 -0.21 -20.24 -4.56
N ARG A 621 0.09 -21.06 -5.59
CA ARG A 621 -0.63 -22.30 -5.85
C ARG A 621 -0.51 -23.30 -4.69
N ALA A 622 0.68 -23.51 -4.16
CA ALA A 622 0.89 -24.41 -3.03
C ALA A 622 0.09 -23.97 -1.80
N PHE A 623 0.03 -22.66 -1.53
CA PHE A 623 -0.79 -22.14 -0.44
C PHE A 623 -2.29 -22.26 -0.72
N MET A 624 -2.74 -21.95 -1.94
CA MET A 624 -4.15 -22.08 -2.32
C MET A 624 -4.64 -23.54 -2.20
N ASP A 625 -3.81 -24.51 -2.59
CA ASP A 625 -4.14 -25.94 -2.46
C ASP A 625 -4.37 -26.32 -0.98
N GLU A 626 -3.55 -25.81 -0.04
CA GLU A 626 -3.75 -26.03 1.39
C GLU A 626 -4.97 -25.27 1.93
N ALA A 627 -5.12 -24.00 1.57
CA ALA A 627 -6.17 -23.13 2.10
C ALA A 627 -7.56 -23.53 1.62
N LEU A 628 -7.65 -24.13 0.43
CA LEU A 628 -8.93 -24.56 -0.17
C LEU A 628 -9.31 -26.00 0.18
N LYS A 629 -8.42 -26.78 0.81
CA LYS A 629 -8.61 -28.21 1.05
C LYS A 629 -9.87 -28.52 1.85
N ASP A 630 -10.09 -27.76 2.92
CA ASP A 630 -11.20 -27.96 3.85
C ASP A 630 -12.28 -26.87 3.74
N ARG A 631 -12.19 -25.98 2.72
CA ARG A 631 -13.17 -24.94 2.45
C ARG A 631 -14.25 -25.41 1.47
N ASP A 632 -15.48 -24.98 1.72
CA ASP A 632 -16.62 -25.22 0.85
C ASP A 632 -16.31 -24.72 -0.57
N GLN A 633 -16.72 -25.52 -1.55
CA GLN A 633 -16.64 -25.14 -2.94
C GLN A 633 -17.82 -24.22 -3.30
N VAL A 634 -17.51 -22.96 -3.54
CA VAL A 634 -18.48 -21.94 -3.96
C VAL A 634 -18.11 -21.47 -5.36
N SER A 635 -19.08 -21.52 -6.28
CA SER A 635 -18.88 -21.05 -7.65
C SER A 635 -19.21 -19.58 -7.82
N PHE A 636 -18.54 -18.92 -8.80
CA PHE A 636 -18.89 -17.57 -9.20
C PHE A 636 -20.27 -17.55 -9.86
N LYS A 637 -21.00 -16.46 -9.68
CA LYS A 637 -22.22 -16.19 -10.44
C LYS A 637 -21.88 -15.85 -11.88
N ALA A 638 -22.66 -16.39 -12.81
CA ALA A 638 -22.48 -16.07 -14.23
C ALA A 638 -22.83 -14.59 -14.51
N PRO A 639 -22.08 -13.90 -15.38
CA PRO A 639 -22.42 -12.56 -15.79
C PRO A 639 -23.74 -12.57 -16.60
N PRO A 640 -24.48 -11.43 -16.61
CA PRO A 640 -25.69 -11.31 -17.43
C PRO A 640 -25.34 -11.39 -18.92
N ALA A 641 -26.29 -11.87 -19.72
CA ALA A 641 -26.14 -11.85 -21.18
C ALA A 641 -26.00 -10.42 -21.68
N ILE A 642 -25.15 -10.24 -22.70
CA ILE A 642 -24.93 -8.94 -23.33
C ILE A 642 -26.20 -8.56 -24.11
N ASP A 643 -26.68 -7.33 -23.92
CA ASP A 643 -27.83 -6.80 -24.65
C ASP A 643 -27.52 -6.77 -26.18
N PRO A 644 -28.31 -7.48 -26.98
CA PRO A 644 -28.10 -7.53 -28.43
C PRO A 644 -28.34 -6.19 -29.14
N SER A 645 -28.97 -5.22 -28.47
CA SER A 645 -29.24 -3.88 -29.03
C SER A 645 -28.06 -2.92 -29.02
N ILE A 646 -27.01 -3.19 -28.22
CA ILE A 646 -25.82 -2.33 -28.18
C ILE A 646 -24.99 -2.44 -29.46
N LYS A 647 -24.09 -1.46 -29.65
CA LYS A 647 -23.23 -1.38 -30.84
C LYS A 647 -22.50 -2.69 -31.13
N PRO A 648 -22.35 -3.10 -32.40
CA PRO A 648 -21.67 -4.34 -32.79
C PRO A 648 -20.26 -4.48 -32.21
N VAL A 649 -19.47 -3.40 -32.18
CA VAL A 649 -18.09 -3.40 -31.66
C VAL A 649 -18.02 -3.71 -30.14
N LEU A 650 -19.09 -3.41 -29.39
CA LEU A 650 -19.19 -3.72 -27.96
C LEU A 650 -19.57 -5.18 -27.71
N ARG A 651 -19.94 -5.96 -28.74
CA ARG A 651 -20.36 -7.35 -28.67
C ARG A 651 -19.63 -8.28 -29.66
N GLY A 652 -18.40 -7.94 -30.02
CA GLY A 652 -17.48 -8.84 -30.73
C GLY A 652 -17.27 -8.52 -32.21
N VAL A 653 -17.99 -7.56 -32.80
CA VAL A 653 -17.87 -7.23 -34.24
C VAL A 653 -16.99 -6.01 -34.44
N TRP A 654 -15.83 -6.20 -35.04
CA TRP A 654 -14.76 -5.18 -35.19
C TRP A 654 -14.71 -4.49 -36.57
N PHE A 655 -15.71 -4.71 -37.40
CA PHE A 655 -15.80 -4.13 -38.74
C PHE A 655 -17.17 -3.51 -38.98
N ASP A 656 -17.25 -2.57 -39.95
CA ASP A 656 -18.51 -1.99 -40.36
C ASP A 656 -19.28 -2.97 -41.25
N ALA A 657 -20.34 -3.55 -40.71
CA ALA A 657 -21.20 -4.47 -41.45
C ALA A 657 -21.93 -3.78 -42.65
N GLY A 658 -22.08 -2.46 -42.65
CA GLY A 658 -22.60 -1.69 -43.78
C GLY A 658 -21.71 -1.75 -45.01
N ALA A 659 -20.39 -1.94 -44.82
CA ALA A 659 -19.45 -2.15 -45.91
C ALA A 659 -19.66 -3.48 -46.67
N LEU A 660 -20.32 -4.46 -46.03
CA LEU A 660 -20.68 -5.74 -46.66
C LEU A 660 -21.81 -5.61 -47.70
N VAL A 661 -22.63 -4.56 -47.61
CA VAL A 661 -23.81 -4.37 -48.45
C VAL A 661 -23.47 -3.59 -49.76
N SER A 662 -22.33 -2.91 -49.80
CA SER A 662 -21.89 -2.06 -50.92
C SER A 662 -20.92 -2.74 -51.90
N ALA A 663 -20.65 -4.05 -51.76
CA ALA A 663 -19.94 -4.78 -52.80
C ALA A 663 -20.80 -4.81 -54.08
N PRO A 664 -20.25 -4.45 -55.27
CA PRO A 664 -21.03 -4.46 -56.49
C PRO A 664 -21.55 -5.88 -56.77
N THR A 665 -22.89 -6.04 -56.77
CA THR A 665 -23.50 -7.21 -57.36
C THR A 665 -23.08 -7.24 -58.82
N VAL A 666 -22.29 -8.23 -59.20
CA VAL A 666 -22.07 -8.53 -60.62
C VAL A 666 -23.44 -8.93 -61.18
N ASP A 667 -24.02 -8.05 -62.01
CA ASP A 667 -25.22 -8.35 -62.77
C ASP A 667 -24.96 -9.56 -63.66
N THR A 668 -25.38 -10.72 -63.20
CA THR A 668 -25.61 -11.88 -64.08
C THR A 668 -27.08 -11.90 -64.44
N GLU A 669 -27.37 -11.32 -65.63
CA GLU A 669 -28.64 -11.55 -66.31
C GLU A 669 -28.85 -13.06 -66.58
N GLN A 670 -30.04 -13.54 -66.16
CA GLN A 670 -30.77 -14.68 -66.69
C GLN A 670 -30.20 -16.11 -66.54
N SER A 671 -30.64 -16.78 -65.46
CA SER A 671 -31.07 -18.17 -65.66
C SER A 671 -32.05 -18.55 -64.55
N THR A 672 -33.27 -18.85 -64.95
CA THR A 672 -34.33 -19.51 -64.14
C THR A 672 -33.91 -20.94 -63.83
N ASN A 673 -33.73 -21.30 -62.54
CA ASN A 673 -34.21 -22.55 -61.89
C ASN A 673 -33.59 -22.69 -60.51
N GLU A 674 -34.44 -23.02 -59.55
CA GLU A 674 -34.24 -23.54 -58.20
C GLU A 674 -32.93 -23.14 -57.48
N THR A 675 -33.01 -22.20 -56.54
CA THR A 675 -31.91 -21.68 -55.75
C THR A 675 -31.54 -22.66 -54.63
N GLU A 676 -30.52 -23.47 -54.86
CA GLU A 676 -29.63 -23.89 -53.80
C GLU A 676 -28.89 -22.64 -53.31
N VAL A 677 -29.21 -22.17 -52.09
CA VAL A 677 -28.45 -21.07 -51.46
C VAL A 677 -27.11 -21.65 -51.05
N THR A 678 -26.14 -21.55 -51.95
CA THR A 678 -24.73 -21.81 -51.59
C THR A 678 -24.33 -20.84 -50.48
N PRO A 679 -23.80 -21.33 -49.35
CA PRO A 679 -23.28 -20.43 -48.29
C PRO A 679 -22.20 -19.50 -48.91
N PRO A 680 -22.16 -18.20 -48.54
CA PRO A 680 -21.18 -17.28 -49.06
C PRO A 680 -19.75 -17.80 -48.82
N ASP A 681 -18.89 -17.66 -49.82
CA ASP A 681 -17.47 -18.06 -49.73
C ASP A 681 -16.84 -17.44 -48.47
N PRO A 682 -16.31 -18.25 -47.56
CA PRO A 682 -15.71 -17.75 -46.32
C PRO A 682 -14.56 -16.76 -46.54
N THR A 683 -13.84 -16.88 -47.66
CA THR A 683 -12.73 -15.99 -48.03
C THR A 683 -13.20 -14.61 -48.44
N LEU A 684 -14.31 -14.52 -49.16
CA LEU A 684 -14.93 -13.25 -49.59
C LEU A 684 -15.49 -12.48 -48.37
N THR A 685 -16.06 -13.23 -47.39
CA THR A 685 -16.58 -12.68 -46.14
C THR A 685 -15.47 -12.08 -45.29
N LEU A 686 -14.33 -12.77 -45.17
CA LEU A 686 -13.17 -12.29 -44.41
C LEU A 686 -12.52 -11.05 -45.06
N GLN A 687 -12.37 -11.03 -46.38
CA GLN A 687 -11.82 -9.87 -47.12
C GLN A 687 -12.69 -8.63 -46.89
N ASN A 688 -14.01 -8.76 -47.00
CA ASN A 688 -14.93 -7.66 -46.76
C ASN A 688 -14.89 -7.17 -45.30
N ALA A 689 -14.80 -8.08 -44.32
CA ALA A 689 -14.62 -7.71 -42.90
C ALA A 689 -13.31 -6.93 -42.67
N VAL A 690 -12.21 -7.35 -43.29
CA VAL A 690 -10.93 -6.65 -43.22
C VAL A 690 -11.02 -5.24 -43.82
N LEU A 691 -11.70 -5.06 -44.96
CA LEU A 691 -11.91 -3.75 -45.57
C LEU A 691 -12.70 -2.79 -44.65
N GLY A 692 -13.72 -3.30 -43.95
CA GLY A 692 -14.53 -2.53 -43.00
C GLY A 692 -13.92 -2.37 -41.61
N ALA A 693 -12.68 -2.84 -41.38
CA ALA A 693 -12.03 -2.75 -40.08
C ALA A 693 -11.65 -1.32 -39.70
N HIS A 694 -12.00 -0.91 -38.51
CA HIS A 694 -11.64 0.36 -37.88
C HIS A 694 -11.31 0.20 -36.42
N SER A 695 -10.51 1.14 -35.87
CA SER A 695 -10.29 1.19 -34.42
C SER A 695 -11.62 1.44 -33.70
N ILE A 696 -11.71 1.05 -32.42
CA ILE A 696 -12.94 1.23 -31.64
C ILE A 696 -13.41 2.70 -31.58
N LEU A 697 -12.48 3.67 -31.64
CA LEU A 697 -12.81 5.10 -31.61
C LEU A 697 -13.58 5.58 -32.87
N TYR A 698 -13.61 4.77 -33.92
CA TYR A 698 -14.49 5.02 -35.08
C TYR A 698 -15.96 4.79 -34.72
N PHE A 699 -16.24 3.80 -33.84
CA PHE A 699 -17.60 3.37 -33.53
C PHE A 699 -18.18 4.01 -32.29
N VAL A 700 -17.33 4.36 -31.28
CA VAL A 700 -17.78 4.83 -29.99
C VAL A 700 -17.11 6.14 -29.56
N ASP A 701 -17.88 6.99 -28.88
CA ASP A 701 -17.32 8.03 -28.02
C ASP A 701 -16.81 7.35 -26.74
N LYS A 702 -15.52 7.60 -26.40
CA LYS A 702 -14.89 6.96 -25.22
C LYS A 702 -15.59 7.32 -23.90
N ASP A 703 -16.25 8.49 -23.85
CA ASP A 703 -16.95 8.96 -22.64
C ASP A 703 -18.43 8.55 -22.60
N ASN A 704 -19.00 8.17 -23.76
CA ASN A 704 -20.36 7.65 -23.90
C ASN A 704 -20.42 6.51 -24.94
N PRO A 705 -19.91 5.30 -24.63
CA PRO A 705 -19.81 4.21 -25.60
C PRO A 705 -21.15 3.73 -26.14
N LEU A 706 -22.23 3.84 -25.36
CA LEU A 706 -23.58 3.48 -25.75
C LEU A 706 -24.30 4.57 -26.55
N GLY A 707 -23.78 5.79 -26.58
CA GLY A 707 -24.34 6.92 -27.30
C GLY A 707 -24.21 6.82 -28.83
N PRO A 708 -24.55 7.87 -29.59
CA PRO A 708 -24.43 7.86 -31.05
C PRO A 708 -22.99 7.68 -31.51
N GLN A 709 -22.79 7.36 -32.79
CA GLN A 709 -21.46 7.30 -33.38
C GLN A 709 -20.82 8.69 -33.34
N PRO A 710 -19.57 8.84 -32.83
CA PRO A 710 -18.92 10.12 -32.67
C PRO A 710 -18.45 10.69 -34.02
N SER A 711 -18.17 12.00 -34.05
CA SER A 711 -17.30 12.59 -35.06
C SER A 711 -15.86 12.23 -34.72
N VAL A 712 -15.26 11.35 -35.49
CA VAL A 712 -13.90 10.79 -35.26
C VAL A 712 -12.79 11.85 -35.23
N GLN A 713 -13.04 13.04 -35.77
CA GLN A 713 -12.06 14.13 -35.81
C GLN A 713 -11.79 14.75 -34.42
N ASN A 714 -12.64 14.51 -33.43
CA ASN A 714 -12.56 15.15 -32.11
C ASN A 714 -11.72 14.38 -31.10
N ASP A 715 -11.43 13.08 -31.32
CA ASP A 715 -10.61 12.30 -30.43
C ASP A 715 -9.13 12.36 -30.81
N SER A 716 -8.29 12.84 -29.86
CA SER A 716 -6.85 13.03 -30.10
C SER A 716 -6.09 11.72 -30.38
N GLN A 717 -6.59 10.58 -29.93
CA GLN A 717 -6.00 9.26 -30.15
C GLN A 717 -6.51 8.56 -31.40
N PHE A 718 -7.57 9.05 -32.04
CA PHE A 718 -8.16 8.38 -33.22
C PHE A 718 -7.13 8.07 -34.30
N LYS A 719 -6.36 9.06 -34.76
CA LYS A 719 -5.36 8.87 -35.81
C LYS A 719 -4.24 7.89 -35.44
N TYR A 720 -3.91 7.80 -34.14
CA TYR A 720 -2.87 6.90 -33.61
C TYR A 720 -3.34 5.44 -33.53
N TRP A 721 -4.62 5.21 -33.30
CA TRP A 721 -5.17 3.87 -33.26
C TRP A 721 -5.62 3.38 -34.62
N GLU A 722 -6.03 4.28 -35.51
CA GLU A 722 -6.45 3.96 -36.86
C GLU A 722 -5.25 3.64 -37.78
N TYR A 723 -4.11 4.32 -37.58
CA TYR A 723 -2.91 4.10 -38.40
C TYR A 723 -2.43 2.63 -38.38
N PRO A 724 -2.20 1.98 -37.25
CA PRO A 724 -1.82 0.57 -37.21
C PRO A 724 -2.92 -0.38 -37.76
N VAL A 725 -4.21 -0.03 -37.66
CA VAL A 725 -5.29 -0.80 -38.28
C VAL A 725 -5.18 -0.72 -39.81
N THR A 726 -4.90 0.46 -40.34
CA THR A 726 -4.67 0.65 -41.77
C THR A 726 -3.48 -0.16 -42.29
N LEU A 727 -2.36 -0.17 -41.54
CA LEU A 727 -1.19 -1.00 -41.88
C LEU A 727 -1.54 -2.49 -41.88
N TRP A 728 -2.26 -2.94 -40.86
CA TRP A 728 -2.70 -4.32 -40.73
C TRP A 728 -3.64 -4.75 -41.85
N LYS A 729 -4.61 -3.91 -42.24
CA LYS A 729 -5.50 -4.12 -43.40
C LYS A 729 -4.68 -4.32 -44.67
N ASN A 730 -3.76 -3.39 -44.96
CA ASN A 730 -2.93 -3.43 -46.15
C ASN A 730 -2.07 -4.69 -46.21
N SER A 731 -1.49 -5.12 -45.09
CA SER A 731 -0.68 -6.35 -45.04
C SER A 731 -1.49 -7.62 -45.35
N LEU A 732 -2.73 -7.70 -44.87
CA LEU A 732 -3.60 -8.85 -45.12
C LEU A 732 -4.08 -8.88 -46.56
N MET A 733 -4.40 -7.71 -47.15
CA MET A 733 -4.80 -7.61 -48.54
C MET A 733 -3.67 -8.00 -49.50
N GLN A 734 -2.43 -7.59 -49.19
CA GLN A 734 -1.23 -7.97 -49.97
C GLN A 734 -0.99 -9.49 -49.90
N ALA A 735 -1.11 -10.09 -48.69
CA ALA A 735 -0.97 -11.52 -48.53
C ALA A 735 -2.03 -12.32 -49.29
N ALA A 736 -3.29 -11.84 -49.28
CA ALA A 736 -4.37 -12.46 -50.05
C ALA A 736 -4.12 -12.38 -51.58
N ALA A 737 -3.67 -11.21 -52.08
CA ALA A 737 -3.34 -11.05 -53.51
C ALA A 737 -2.20 -11.97 -53.94
N SER A 738 -1.14 -12.09 -53.13
CA SER A 738 0.00 -12.97 -53.39
C SER A 738 -0.40 -14.47 -53.40
N SER A 739 -1.30 -14.87 -52.52
CA SER A 739 -1.80 -16.26 -52.46
C SER A 739 -2.66 -16.63 -53.67
N THR A 740 -3.42 -15.68 -54.20
CA THR A 740 -4.21 -15.86 -55.45
C THR A 740 -3.32 -15.99 -56.66
N GLN A 741 -2.30 -15.14 -56.78
CA GLN A 741 -1.31 -15.24 -57.89
C GLN A 741 -0.52 -16.54 -57.90
N ASN A 742 -0.15 -17.07 -56.72
CA ASN A 742 0.55 -18.35 -56.60
C ASN A 742 -0.36 -19.52 -56.99
N LYS A 743 -1.66 -19.48 -56.64
CA LYS A 743 -2.63 -20.49 -57.08
C LYS A 743 -2.86 -20.48 -58.56
N GLU A 744 -3.00 -19.30 -59.18
CA GLU A 744 -3.13 -19.15 -60.62
C GLU A 744 -1.87 -19.61 -61.39
N GLN A 745 -0.67 -19.44 -60.81
CA GLN A 745 0.56 -19.99 -61.38
C GLN A 745 0.64 -21.52 -61.25
N GLU A 746 0.27 -22.12 -60.14
CA GLU A 746 0.21 -23.56 -59.93
C GLU A 746 -0.84 -24.24 -60.84
N GLU A 747 -2.01 -23.61 -61.05
CA GLU A 747 -3.03 -24.09 -62.00
C GLU A 747 -2.56 -24.00 -63.44
N ASN A 748 -1.89 -22.91 -63.84
CA ASN A 748 -1.30 -22.77 -65.21
C ASN A 748 -0.11 -23.72 -65.45
N GLU A 749 0.68 -24.08 -64.44
CA GLU A 749 1.76 -25.07 -64.57
C GLU A 749 1.21 -26.51 -64.62
N GLN A 750 0.04 -26.80 -64.08
CA GLN A 750 -0.62 -28.10 -64.19
C GLN A 750 -1.30 -28.29 -65.56
N GLU A 751 -1.81 -27.23 -66.22
CA GLU A 751 -2.39 -27.29 -67.57
C GLU A 751 -1.36 -27.46 -68.67
N VAL A 752 -0.06 -27.17 -68.45
CA VAL A 752 1.04 -27.22 -69.45
C VAL A 752 1.84 -28.54 -69.40
N SER A 753 1.34 -29.59 -68.75
CA SER A 753 1.98 -30.93 -68.80
C SER A 753 1.63 -31.61 -70.15
N PRO A 754 2.59 -31.80 -71.09
CA PRO A 754 2.23 -32.46 -72.36
C PRO A 754 2.04 -33.96 -72.13
N GLU A 755 0.92 -34.46 -72.65
CA GLU A 755 0.70 -35.91 -72.87
C GLU A 755 1.88 -36.47 -73.64
N THR A 756 2.74 -37.23 -73.00
CA THR A 756 3.71 -38.13 -73.70
C THR A 756 2.92 -39.30 -74.29
N VAL A 757 2.59 -39.14 -75.56
CA VAL A 757 2.17 -40.25 -76.42
C VAL A 757 3.33 -41.24 -76.49
N THR A 758 3.23 -42.39 -75.83
CA THR A 758 4.06 -43.58 -76.10
C THR A 758 3.40 -44.37 -77.21
N SER A 759 3.95 -44.28 -78.40
CA SER A 759 3.76 -45.25 -79.48
C SER A 759 4.84 -46.32 -79.37
N ASN A 760 4.40 -47.56 -79.38
CA ASN A 760 4.97 -48.89 -79.50
C ASN A 760 5.26 -49.68 -78.29
#